data_80985bf8942bdf9bf854a5487c06b7ec
#
_entry.id   80985bf8942bdf9bf854a5487c06b7ec
#
_cell.length_a   1.000
_cell.length_b   1.000
_cell.length_c   1.000
_cell.angle_alpha   90.00
_cell.angle_beta   90.00
_cell.angle_gamma   90.00
#
_symmetry.space_group_name_H-M   'P 1'
#
loop_
_entity.id
_entity.type
_entity.pdbx_description
1 polymer ?
#
loop_
_entity_poly.entity_id
_entity_poly.type
_entity_poly.pdbx_seq_one_letter_code
_entity_poly.pdbx_strand_id
1 'polypeptide(L)'
;MDKDKECKSPAGNDFQPRPQISPRRLWLFRIIAATVFPVLVLVLLEVTLHVAGYGFPPSAFVKYQLKGRTVYCSNNKFGWRFFPPRISREFEPFAVPADKPDNTYRIFIFGESAAQGDPDPSYSFGRQLSVMLHQQYPSVNFEVVIVAMAAINSHVIVRIAEDCAQLKPDLFVVYMGNNEVIGPYGPGTVFSSFLKSSFLIRTGIITKATKLGQLITSITDITGDSPKKWGGRRMFVGKQIRYDDKRMEYVYSHFRQNLEDIIRISQRSGAKTIVSTVAVNLKDCPPFASLHRLDLGEKAKQFDSIYRHGIEFEKARDFNRAIDSYTAAAGIDDTYAELYFRMGRCQWNLEQYDKAKQNYVRAMDLDGMCFRADSRINQIIREVSAGKTGQGVYFVDAADEFARQSPHNCPGFELFLEHVHLNFHGNYQLAKLLFNQVKHILPDRITTQKIEASEPNETDCARLLAYTDYDNLRITKGNFSNISTEAAIFNQAYRDETIEFWRQKTERIEGGIGPGTFADATEQYKQEIELNSADRYLRWNYAKLLGRDTNLAPLVVEQYRRVVELMPYDYRSLGALATWEIETGNIDSALNHALKALEFNSTSSIANYTAGLLYEKKGEYQKAQKYVTTAMKLSPTSVYIYKSLASILEKQGKIDQVEQIYRRGIEAVPADASLHLNLALLLQKKGQLEEAEKERRRAKSLNPNIVSSPISAPGPTK
;
A
#
# COMPACT_ATOMS: atom_id res chain seq x y z
N MET A 1 54.42 20.65 -98.42
CA MET A 1 53.27 19.87 -98.75
C MET A 1 52.92 19.05 -97.52
N ASP A 2 52.01 19.38 -96.90
CA ASP A 2 50.61 19.56 -96.88
C ASP A 2 50.07 18.91 -95.58
N LYS A 3 49.40 19.63 -94.91
CA LYS A 3 48.04 19.69 -94.37
C LYS A 3 47.90 19.37 -92.90
N ASP A 4 47.50 20.45 -92.28
CA ASP A 4 46.80 20.51 -90.98
C ASP A 4 45.64 19.52 -90.84
N LYS A 5 45.53 18.92 -89.71
CA LYS A 5 44.22 18.42 -89.18
C LYS A 5 44.06 18.89 -87.79
N GLU A 6 43.22 19.92 -87.59
CA GLU A 6 42.67 20.34 -86.33
C GLU A 6 41.92 19.20 -85.65
N CYS A 7 42.28 18.93 -84.45
CA CYS A 7 41.54 18.04 -83.54
C CYS A 7 40.54 18.88 -82.67
N LYS A 8 39.24 18.83 -82.99
CA LYS A 8 38.21 19.49 -82.17
C LYS A 8 38.07 18.78 -80.84
N SER A 9 38.24 19.54 -79.76
CA SER A 9 37.89 19.14 -78.38
C SER A 9 36.39 18.96 -78.21
N PRO A 10 35.96 17.96 -77.48
CA PRO A 10 34.51 17.84 -77.17
C PRO A 10 34.10 18.87 -76.08
N ALA A 11 32.88 19.35 -76.23
CA ALA A 11 32.21 20.39 -75.47
C ALA A 11 32.33 20.25 -73.97
N GLY A 12 32.57 21.39 -73.31
CA GLY A 12 32.62 21.52 -71.87
C GLY A 12 31.28 21.14 -71.21
N ASN A 13 31.33 20.29 -70.20
CA ASN A 13 30.26 20.10 -69.27
C ASN A 13 30.06 21.38 -68.45
N ASP A 14 28.96 22.10 -68.73
CA ASP A 14 28.44 23.17 -67.87
C ASP A 14 28.10 22.62 -66.48
N PHE A 15 29.09 22.65 -65.59
CA PHE A 15 28.83 22.51 -64.14
C PHE A 15 28.11 23.77 -63.67
N GLN A 16 26.79 23.78 -63.68
CA GLN A 16 26.06 24.83 -62.96
C GLN A 16 26.46 24.79 -61.47
N PRO A 17 26.92 25.91 -60.89
CA PRO A 17 27.29 25.97 -59.48
C PRO A 17 26.01 25.69 -58.67
N ARG A 18 26.07 24.67 -57.81
CA ARG A 18 24.99 24.40 -56.87
C ARG A 18 24.67 25.68 -56.07
N PRO A 19 23.39 26.06 -55.94
CA PRO A 19 23.02 27.29 -55.23
C PRO A 19 23.62 27.28 -53.83
N GLN A 20 24.48 28.23 -53.54
CA GLN A 20 25.10 28.40 -52.20
C GLN A 20 23.99 28.79 -51.22
N ILE A 21 23.69 27.89 -50.28
CA ILE A 21 22.73 28.16 -49.17
C ILE A 21 23.36 29.26 -48.28
N SER A 22 22.63 30.38 -48.11
CA SER A 22 23.13 31.46 -47.28
C SER A 22 23.45 30.96 -45.85
N PRO A 23 24.48 31.48 -45.13
CA PRO A 23 24.85 31.06 -43.78
C PRO A 23 23.67 31.05 -42.79
N ARG A 24 22.76 32.02 -42.94
CA ARG A 24 21.52 32.06 -42.10
C ARG A 24 20.58 30.88 -42.37
N ARG A 25 20.41 30.50 -43.64
CA ARG A 25 19.57 29.31 -44.00
C ARG A 25 20.22 28.01 -43.54
N LEU A 26 21.58 27.93 -43.65
CA LEU A 26 22.31 26.77 -43.16
C LEU A 26 22.21 26.61 -41.65
N TRP A 27 22.27 27.72 -40.90
CA TRP A 27 22.07 27.75 -39.45
C TRP A 27 20.62 27.36 -39.08
N LEU A 28 19.61 27.85 -39.78
CA LEU A 28 18.22 27.49 -39.61
C LEU A 28 18.02 26.00 -39.85
N PHE A 29 18.57 25.45 -40.94
CA PHE A 29 18.47 24.00 -41.20
C PHE A 29 19.18 23.16 -40.13
N ARG A 30 20.33 23.62 -39.60
CA ARG A 30 21.00 22.95 -38.49
C ARG A 30 20.18 22.96 -37.21
N ILE A 31 19.55 24.07 -36.88
CA ILE A 31 18.65 24.17 -35.72
C ILE A 31 17.42 23.24 -35.93
N ILE A 32 16.80 23.28 -37.09
CA ILE A 32 15.66 22.40 -37.42
C ILE A 32 16.08 20.93 -37.34
N ALA A 33 17.20 20.57 -37.91
CA ALA A 33 17.75 19.21 -37.88
C ALA A 33 18.09 18.75 -36.45
N ALA A 34 18.65 19.64 -35.63
CA ALA A 34 19.06 19.33 -34.27
C ALA A 34 17.92 19.34 -33.25
N THR A 35 16.80 20.04 -33.52
CA THR A 35 15.66 20.18 -32.58
C THR A 35 14.39 19.57 -33.11
N VAL A 36 13.93 19.99 -34.29
CA VAL A 36 12.61 19.59 -34.82
C VAL A 36 12.61 18.11 -35.24
N PHE A 37 13.69 17.68 -35.93
CA PHE A 37 13.76 16.29 -36.42
C PHE A 37 13.78 15.24 -35.28
N PRO A 38 14.61 15.37 -34.21
CA PRO A 38 14.53 14.47 -33.06
C PRO A 38 13.17 14.47 -32.37
N VAL A 39 12.53 15.64 -32.24
CA VAL A 39 11.18 15.72 -31.67
C VAL A 39 10.17 14.97 -32.54
N LEU A 40 10.21 15.12 -33.88
CA LEU A 40 9.34 14.38 -34.80
C LEU A 40 9.55 12.86 -34.70
N VAL A 41 10.81 12.41 -34.57
CA VAL A 41 11.13 10.98 -34.38
C VAL A 41 10.54 10.47 -33.07
N LEU A 42 10.67 11.22 -31.96
CA LEU A 42 10.10 10.85 -30.67
C LEU A 42 8.56 10.79 -30.71
N VAL A 43 7.92 11.76 -31.37
CA VAL A 43 6.46 11.78 -31.56
C VAL A 43 6.00 10.57 -32.41
N LEU A 44 6.72 10.28 -33.51
CA LEU A 44 6.40 9.13 -34.35
C LEU A 44 6.54 7.81 -33.59
N LEU A 45 7.58 7.68 -32.78
CA LEU A 45 7.79 6.51 -31.92
C LEU A 45 6.67 6.37 -30.88
N GLU A 46 6.29 7.48 -30.20
CA GLU A 46 5.17 7.49 -29.25
C GLU A 46 3.85 7.04 -29.90
N VAL A 47 3.54 7.58 -31.10
CA VAL A 47 2.36 7.19 -31.87
C VAL A 47 2.43 5.70 -32.25
N THR A 48 3.59 5.23 -32.72
CA THR A 48 3.77 3.82 -33.09
C THR A 48 3.56 2.89 -31.89
N LEU A 49 4.14 3.23 -30.72
CA LEU A 49 3.95 2.48 -29.50
C LEU A 49 2.47 2.49 -29.04
N HIS A 50 1.78 3.62 -29.27
CA HIS A 50 0.36 3.75 -28.94
C HIS A 50 -0.51 2.86 -29.82
N VAL A 51 -0.29 2.87 -31.13
CA VAL A 51 -1.01 2.02 -32.12
C VAL A 51 -0.73 0.54 -31.88
N ALA A 52 0.52 0.20 -31.52
CA ALA A 52 0.92 -1.16 -31.14
C ALA A 52 0.32 -1.64 -29.80
N GLY A 53 -0.41 -0.79 -29.06
CA GLY A 53 -0.98 -1.13 -27.76
C GLY A 53 0.07 -1.32 -26.66
N TYR A 54 1.30 -0.79 -26.84
CA TYR A 54 2.37 -0.94 -25.85
C TYR A 54 2.07 -0.23 -24.54
N GLY A 55 2.53 -0.83 -23.42
CA GLY A 55 2.52 -0.22 -22.10
C GLY A 55 1.13 -0.31 -21.40
N PHE A 56 0.88 0.62 -20.49
CA PHE A 56 -0.31 0.64 -19.64
C PHE A 56 -0.98 2.02 -19.61
N PRO A 57 -2.27 2.11 -19.22
CA PRO A 57 -2.95 3.39 -19.00
C PRO A 57 -2.31 4.14 -17.83
N PRO A 58 -1.93 5.42 -17.96
CA PRO A 58 -1.27 6.18 -16.91
C PRO A 58 -2.22 6.82 -15.89
N SER A 59 -3.53 6.90 -16.18
CA SER A 59 -4.54 7.47 -15.28
C SER A 59 -4.85 6.56 -14.10
N ALA A 60 -5.29 7.14 -12.97
CA ALA A 60 -5.80 6.41 -11.81
C ALA A 60 -7.04 5.57 -12.14
N PHE A 61 -7.70 5.86 -13.26
CA PHE A 61 -8.93 5.22 -13.71
C PHE A 61 -8.78 4.58 -15.09
N VAL A 62 -9.52 3.50 -15.29
CA VAL A 62 -9.78 2.87 -16.59
C VAL A 62 -11.28 2.79 -16.84
N LYS A 63 -11.70 2.94 -18.09
CA LYS A 63 -13.11 2.86 -18.49
C LYS A 63 -13.52 1.42 -18.69
N TYR A 64 -14.66 1.04 -18.14
CA TYR A 64 -15.33 -0.24 -18.36
C TYR A 64 -16.80 -0.06 -18.68
N GLN A 65 -17.39 -1.07 -19.35
CA GLN A 65 -18.83 -1.20 -19.52
C GLN A 65 -19.38 -2.16 -18.47
N LEU A 66 -20.22 -1.66 -17.58
CA LEU A 66 -20.88 -2.46 -16.53
C LEU A 66 -22.39 -2.37 -16.74
N LYS A 67 -23.02 -3.50 -17.10
CA LYS A 67 -24.47 -3.57 -17.36
C LYS A 67 -24.98 -2.47 -18.30
N GLY A 68 -24.23 -2.21 -19.39
CA GLY A 68 -24.57 -1.20 -20.39
C GLY A 68 -24.26 0.26 -20.00
N ARG A 69 -23.67 0.51 -18.83
CA ARG A 69 -23.24 1.85 -18.39
C ARG A 69 -21.73 1.96 -18.37
N THR A 70 -21.22 3.10 -18.78
CA THR A 70 -19.78 3.40 -18.65
C THR A 70 -19.45 3.73 -17.20
N VAL A 71 -18.45 3.03 -16.66
CA VAL A 71 -17.91 3.29 -15.31
C VAL A 71 -16.40 3.52 -15.40
N TYR A 72 -15.89 4.33 -14.48
CA TYR A 72 -14.46 4.49 -14.23
C TYR A 72 -14.06 3.61 -13.05
N CYS A 73 -13.18 2.66 -13.31
CA CYS A 73 -12.69 1.71 -12.32
C CYS A 73 -11.26 2.02 -11.93
N SER A 74 -10.87 1.64 -10.73
CA SER A 74 -9.49 1.76 -10.27
C SER A 74 -8.52 1.06 -11.23
N ASN A 75 -7.41 1.74 -11.56
CA ASN A 75 -6.35 1.19 -12.39
C ASN A 75 -5.29 0.52 -11.51
N ASN A 76 -5.21 -0.79 -11.52
CA ASN A 76 -4.21 -1.58 -10.77
C ASN A 76 -2.76 -1.37 -11.25
N LYS A 77 -2.56 -0.76 -12.43
CA LYS A 77 -1.22 -0.44 -12.97
C LYS A 77 -0.81 1.02 -12.75
N PHE A 78 -1.67 1.84 -12.15
CA PHE A 78 -1.37 3.26 -11.89
C PHE A 78 -0.06 3.43 -11.11
N GLY A 79 0.15 2.60 -10.11
CA GLY A 79 1.35 2.62 -9.27
C GLY A 79 2.67 2.38 -10.04
N TRP A 80 2.64 1.77 -11.22
CA TRP A 80 3.82 1.51 -12.05
C TRP A 80 4.52 2.80 -12.53
N ARG A 81 3.86 3.93 -12.46
CA ARG A 81 4.47 5.25 -12.72
C ARG A 81 5.45 5.68 -11.63
N PHE A 82 5.30 5.13 -10.42
CA PHE A 82 5.97 5.61 -9.19
C PHE A 82 6.81 4.54 -8.53
N PHE A 83 6.45 3.28 -8.72
CA PHE A 83 7.09 2.11 -8.14
C PHE A 83 7.58 1.16 -9.23
N PRO A 84 8.66 0.40 -8.99
CA PRO A 84 8.95 -0.76 -9.80
C PRO A 84 7.74 -1.70 -9.83
N PRO A 85 7.33 -2.26 -10.99
CA PRO A 85 6.08 -3.02 -11.13
C PRO A 85 5.90 -4.16 -10.12
N ARG A 86 6.99 -4.83 -9.73
CA ARG A 86 6.98 -5.98 -8.81
C ARG A 86 6.64 -5.62 -7.35
N ILE A 87 6.83 -4.37 -6.97
CA ILE A 87 6.57 -3.86 -5.62
C ILE A 87 5.53 -2.74 -5.62
N SER A 88 4.90 -2.53 -6.77
CA SER A 88 3.88 -1.49 -6.93
C SER A 88 2.73 -1.70 -5.95
N ARG A 89 2.22 -0.58 -5.46
CA ARG A 89 1.00 -0.54 -4.66
C ARG A 89 -0.19 -0.27 -5.57
N GLU A 90 -1.38 -0.62 -5.09
CA GLU A 90 -2.62 -0.54 -5.84
C GLU A 90 -3.70 0.11 -4.98
N PHE A 91 -4.68 0.69 -5.66
CA PHE A 91 -5.91 1.12 -5.01
C PHE A 91 -6.71 -0.07 -4.47
N GLU A 92 -7.50 0.16 -3.44
CA GLU A 92 -8.64 -0.70 -3.19
C GLU A 92 -9.62 -0.58 -4.37
N PRO A 93 -10.22 -1.66 -4.90
CA PRO A 93 -11.09 -1.56 -6.06
C PRO A 93 -12.27 -0.63 -5.82
N PHE A 94 -12.55 0.25 -6.76
CA PHE A 94 -13.73 1.11 -6.78
C PHE A 94 -14.25 1.29 -8.21
N ALA A 95 -15.53 1.62 -8.34
CA ALA A 95 -16.15 2.03 -9.58
C ALA A 95 -16.93 3.31 -9.39
N VAL A 96 -16.80 4.24 -10.33
CA VAL A 96 -17.53 5.52 -10.36
C VAL A 96 -18.28 5.61 -11.67
N PRO A 97 -19.62 5.84 -11.68
CA PRO A 97 -20.35 6.08 -12.91
C PRO A 97 -19.78 7.26 -13.69
N ALA A 98 -19.60 7.10 -15.00
CA ALA A 98 -19.10 8.17 -15.86
C ALA A 98 -20.08 9.36 -15.88
N ASP A 99 -21.36 9.06 -15.98
CA ASP A 99 -22.42 10.04 -15.80
C ASP A 99 -22.79 10.10 -14.32
N LYS A 100 -22.64 11.27 -13.72
CA LYS A 100 -23.04 11.50 -12.35
C LYS A 100 -24.55 11.52 -12.28
N PRO A 101 -25.19 10.57 -11.54
CA PRO A 101 -26.65 10.53 -11.43
C PRO A 101 -27.20 11.80 -10.77
N ASP A 102 -28.46 12.13 -11.05
CA ASP A 102 -29.17 13.19 -10.36
C ASP A 102 -29.22 12.90 -8.86
N ASN A 103 -29.34 13.96 -8.05
CA ASN A 103 -29.33 13.89 -6.59
C ASN A 103 -28.10 13.18 -5.97
N THR A 104 -26.97 13.20 -6.69
CA THR A 104 -25.70 12.62 -6.22
C THR A 104 -24.79 13.71 -5.64
N TYR A 105 -24.16 13.40 -4.52
CA TYR A 105 -23.06 14.18 -3.94
C TYR A 105 -21.79 13.33 -3.92
N ARG A 106 -20.81 13.66 -4.78
CA ARG A 106 -19.61 12.86 -5.02
C ARG A 106 -18.43 13.38 -4.21
N ILE A 107 -17.92 12.56 -3.31
CA ILE A 107 -16.81 12.83 -2.41
C ILE A 107 -15.62 11.95 -2.79
N PHE A 108 -14.47 12.55 -3.07
CA PHE A 108 -13.22 11.82 -3.21
C PHE A 108 -12.34 12.03 -1.97
N ILE A 109 -11.88 10.93 -1.38
CA ILE A 109 -10.97 10.92 -0.23
C ILE A 109 -9.58 10.55 -0.72
N PHE A 110 -8.62 11.44 -0.46
CA PHE A 110 -7.22 11.28 -0.82
C PHE A 110 -6.35 11.07 0.40
N GLY A 111 -5.34 10.20 0.26
CA GLY A 111 -4.32 9.97 1.26
C GLY A 111 -3.52 8.70 0.98
N GLU A 112 -2.86 8.25 2.00
CA GLU A 112 -1.98 7.09 1.98
C GLU A 112 -2.68 5.86 2.60
N SER A 113 -1.91 4.91 3.17
CA SER A 113 -2.47 3.68 3.78
C SER A 113 -3.50 3.94 4.89
N ALA A 114 -3.30 4.98 5.71
CA ALA A 114 -4.26 5.34 6.75
C ALA A 114 -5.61 5.79 6.16
N ALA A 115 -5.60 6.55 5.05
CA ALA A 115 -6.81 6.93 4.35
C ALA A 115 -7.42 5.78 3.55
N GLN A 116 -6.61 4.86 3.02
CA GLN A 116 -7.07 3.63 2.40
C GLN A 116 -7.80 2.72 3.40
N GLY A 117 -7.41 2.80 4.68
CA GLY A 117 -8.00 2.03 5.77
C GLY A 117 -7.26 0.73 6.06
N ASP A 118 -5.92 0.70 5.84
CA ASP A 118 -5.11 -0.46 6.23
C ASP A 118 -5.27 -0.74 7.75
N PRO A 119 -5.32 -2.03 8.16
CA PRO A 119 -5.16 -3.24 7.36
C PRO A 119 -6.46 -3.77 6.72
N ASP A 120 -7.61 -3.18 7.00
CA ASP A 120 -8.88 -3.58 6.39
C ASP A 120 -9.73 -2.38 5.94
N PRO A 121 -9.71 -2.05 4.64
CA PRO A 121 -10.47 -0.95 4.07
C PRO A 121 -11.98 -0.98 4.30
N SER A 122 -12.54 -2.16 4.62
CA SER A 122 -13.99 -2.33 4.88
C SER A 122 -14.48 -1.47 6.04
N TYR A 123 -13.59 -1.11 6.96
CA TYR A 123 -13.91 -0.40 8.20
C TYR A 123 -13.22 0.98 8.30
N SER A 124 -12.68 1.48 7.17
CA SER A 124 -12.02 2.79 7.10
C SER A 124 -12.95 3.94 7.47
N PHE A 125 -12.36 5.06 7.85
CA PHE A 125 -13.14 6.28 8.15
C PHE A 125 -13.99 6.75 6.96
N GLY A 126 -13.54 6.54 5.73
CA GLY A 126 -14.31 6.85 4.52
C GLY A 126 -15.57 5.98 4.40
N ARG A 127 -15.48 4.70 4.79
CA ARG A 127 -16.64 3.79 4.85
C ARG A 127 -17.62 4.20 5.95
N GLN A 128 -17.10 4.54 7.13
CA GLN A 128 -17.94 5.01 8.24
C GLN A 128 -18.59 6.36 7.92
N LEU A 129 -17.87 7.28 7.29
CA LEU A 129 -18.44 8.55 6.77
C LEU A 129 -19.58 8.29 5.78
N SER A 130 -19.41 7.32 4.87
CA SER A 130 -20.46 6.93 3.92
C SER A 130 -21.70 6.44 4.63
N VAL A 131 -21.54 5.57 5.64
CA VAL A 131 -22.67 5.09 6.47
C VAL A 131 -23.38 6.24 7.16
N MET A 132 -22.64 7.15 7.82
CA MET A 132 -23.22 8.30 8.52
C MET A 132 -24.03 9.21 7.58
N LEU A 133 -23.50 9.48 6.37
CA LEU A 133 -24.18 10.31 5.38
C LEU A 133 -25.47 9.65 4.86
N HIS A 134 -25.43 8.37 4.51
CA HIS A 134 -26.61 7.66 4.02
C HIS A 134 -27.69 7.51 5.11
N GLN A 135 -27.30 7.30 6.36
CA GLN A 135 -28.27 7.22 7.46
C GLN A 135 -28.96 8.57 7.75
N GLN A 136 -28.22 9.67 7.62
CA GLN A 136 -28.77 11.00 7.92
C GLN A 136 -29.55 11.61 6.73
N TYR A 137 -29.19 11.22 5.50
CA TYR A 137 -29.77 11.73 4.25
C TYR A 137 -30.11 10.57 3.29
N PRO A 138 -31.07 9.69 3.64
CA PRO A 138 -31.31 8.44 2.89
C PRO A 138 -31.83 8.65 1.46
N SER A 139 -32.38 9.81 1.16
CA SER A 139 -32.85 10.17 -0.19
C SER A 139 -31.75 10.70 -1.10
N VAL A 140 -30.53 10.95 -0.59
CA VAL A 140 -29.41 11.50 -1.34
C VAL A 140 -28.41 10.37 -1.66
N ASN A 141 -27.98 10.29 -2.91
CA ASN A 141 -26.94 9.35 -3.30
C ASN A 141 -25.55 9.94 -2.98
N PHE A 142 -24.93 9.55 -1.86
CA PHE A 142 -23.56 9.90 -1.54
C PHE A 142 -22.59 8.89 -2.13
N GLU A 143 -21.81 9.33 -3.11
CA GLU A 143 -20.71 8.54 -3.65
C GLU A 143 -19.40 8.89 -2.92
N VAL A 144 -19.10 8.19 -1.84
CA VAL A 144 -17.84 8.35 -1.08
C VAL A 144 -16.81 7.39 -1.66
N VAL A 145 -15.87 7.92 -2.43
CA VAL A 145 -14.86 7.15 -3.16
C VAL A 145 -13.48 7.38 -2.53
N ILE A 146 -12.91 6.32 -1.97
CA ILE A 146 -11.58 6.35 -1.36
C ILE A 146 -10.56 6.09 -2.46
N VAL A 147 -9.83 7.13 -2.87
CA VAL A 147 -8.79 7.07 -3.90
C VAL A 147 -7.43 7.26 -3.23
N ALA A 148 -7.15 6.33 -2.32
CA ALA A 148 -5.94 6.30 -1.51
C ALA A 148 -5.14 5.01 -1.79
N MET A 149 -3.84 5.06 -1.56
CA MET A 149 -2.95 3.94 -1.84
C MET A 149 -1.79 3.91 -0.84
N ALA A 150 -1.43 2.72 -0.35
CA ALA A 150 -0.34 2.58 0.61
C ALA A 150 1.03 3.03 0.03
N ALA A 151 1.89 3.59 0.89
CA ALA A 151 3.26 4.01 0.60
C ALA A 151 3.42 5.11 -0.46
N ILE A 152 2.35 5.80 -0.86
CA ILE A 152 2.43 7.00 -1.70
C ILE A 152 2.61 8.24 -0.83
N ASN A 153 2.89 9.37 -1.48
CA ASN A 153 2.99 10.69 -0.86
C ASN A 153 2.32 11.76 -1.72
N SER A 154 2.42 13.02 -1.33
CA SER A 154 1.77 14.15 -2.00
C SER A 154 2.07 14.26 -3.50
N HIS A 155 3.27 13.87 -3.97
CA HIS A 155 3.62 13.86 -5.40
C HIS A 155 2.71 12.95 -6.23
N VAL A 156 2.31 11.82 -5.66
CA VAL A 156 1.39 10.87 -6.30
C VAL A 156 -0.05 11.36 -6.20
N ILE A 157 -0.44 11.89 -5.01
CA ILE A 157 -1.80 12.33 -4.72
C ILE A 157 -2.23 13.49 -5.62
N VAL A 158 -1.33 14.41 -5.98
CA VAL A 158 -1.62 15.46 -6.99
C VAL A 158 -2.11 14.85 -8.30
N ARG A 159 -1.48 13.77 -8.78
CA ARG A 159 -1.88 13.12 -10.05
C ARG A 159 -3.25 12.42 -9.92
N ILE A 160 -3.52 11.84 -8.76
CA ILE A 160 -4.84 11.26 -8.46
C ILE A 160 -5.91 12.37 -8.46
N ALA A 161 -5.65 13.51 -7.82
CA ALA A 161 -6.57 14.63 -7.77
C ALA A 161 -6.87 15.21 -9.16
N GLU A 162 -5.87 15.28 -10.05
CA GLU A 162 -6.07 15.69 -11.46
C GLU A 162 -7.04 14.78 -12.20
N ASP A 163 -6.90 13.46 -12.02
CA ASP A 163 -7.79 12.49 -12.64
C ASP A 163 -9.22 12.57 -12.04
N CYS A 164 -9.34 12.69 -10.70
CA CYS A 164 -10.62 12.82 -10.00
C CYS A 164 -11.39 14.10 -10.36
N ALA A 165 -10.69 15.21 -10.62
CA ALA A 165 -11.30 16.47 -11.02
C ALA A 165 -12.15 16.38 -12.29
N GLN A 166 -11.86 15.41 -13.17
CA GLN A 166 -12.61 15.15 -14.41
C GLN A 166 -13.94 14.43 -14.17
N LEU A 167 -14.16 13.89 -12.97
CA LEU A 167 -15.31 13.05 -12.62
C LEU A 167 -16.44 13.83 -11.88
N LYS A 168 -16.54 15.13 -12.11
CA LYS A 168 -17.56 16.01 -11.53
C LYS A 168 -17.66 15.89 -9.99
N PRO A 169 -16.56 16.08 -9.24
CA PRO A 169 -16.57 16.03 -7.78
C PRO A 169 -17.41 17.16 -7.19
N ASP A 170 -17.99 16.94 -5.99
CA ASP A 170 -18.54 18.00 -5.16
C ASP A 170 -17.58 18.36 -4.00
N LEU A 171 -16.82 17.36 -3.54
CA LEU A 171 -15.94 17.50 -2.39
C LEU A 171 -14.69 16.66 -2.53
N PHE A 172 -13.55 17.28 -2.22
CA PHE A 172 -12.29 16.58 -1.94
C PHE A 172 -12.02 16.56 -0.44
N VAL A 173 -11.65 15.42 0.09
CA VAL A 173 -11.17 15.24 1.46
C VAL A 173 -9.70 14.80 1.41
N VAL A 174 -8.81 15.57 2.03
CA VAL A 174 -7.36 15.35 1.99
C VAL A 174 -6.87 14.98 3.39
N TYR A 175 -6.40 13.74 3.56
CA TYR A 175 -5.78 13.21 4.79
C TYR A 175 -4.46 12.54 4.43
N MET A 176 -3.37 13.33 4.37
CA MET A 176 -2.06 12.90 3.88
C MET A 176 -0.90 13.59 4.62
N GLY A 177 0.27 12.96 4.66
CA GLY A 177 1.51 13.52 5.20
C GLY A 177 2.44 12.51 5.89
N ASN A 178 2.02 11.24 6.06
CA ASN A 178 2.83 10.24 6.75
C ASN A 178 4.03 9.75 5.94
N ASN A 179 3.97 9.79 4.61
CA ASN A 179 4.95 9.17 3.74
C ASN A 179 5.81 10.18 2.94
N GLU A 180 5.87 11.43 3.33
CA GLU A 180 6.56 12.46 2.54
C GLU A 180 8.07 12.21 2.39
N VAL A 181 8.67 11.60 3.42
CA VAL A 181 10.09 11.25 3.42
C VAL A 181 10.38 9.92 2.73
N ILE A 182 9.52 8.92 2.94
CA ILE A 182 9.76 7.54 2.49
C ILE A 182 9.05 7.21 1.17
N GLY A 183 8.03 7.94 0.79
CA GLY A 183 7.28 7.76 -0.46
C GLY A 183 8.12 8.08 -1.70
N PRO A 184 7.56 7.90 -2.90
CA PRO A 184 8.27 8.19 -4.15
C PRO A 184 8.88 9.58 -4.19
N TYR A 185 10.14 9.69 -4.61
CA TYR A 185 10.95 10.92 -4.66
C TYR A 185 11.33 11.54 -3.31
N GLY A 186 10.95 10.95 -2.18
CA GLY A 186 11.40 11.35 -0.85
C GLY A 186 12.87 10.97 -0.62
N PRO A 187 13.58 11.62 0.33
CA PRO A 187 14.99 11.36 0.59
C PRO A 187 15.27 10.00 1.23
N GLY A 188 14.30 9.41 1.93
CA GLY A 188 14.36 8.07 2.53
C GLY A 188 13.74 6.97 1.68
N THR A 189 13.38 7.27 0.43
CA THR A 189 12.70 6.32 -0.46
C THR A 189 13.60 5.16 -0.91
N VAL A 190 12.95 4.03 -1.23
CA VAL A 190 13.57 2.87 -1.92
C VAL A 190 13.02 2.70 -3.35
N PHE A 191 12.13 3.59 -3.80
CA PHE A 191 11.37 3.45 -5.04
C PHE A 191 11.96 4.25 -6.20
N SER A 192 12.66 5.34 -5.91
CA SER A 192 13.17 6.29 -6.89
C SER A 192 14.34 7.08 -6.31
N SER A 193 15.04 7.83 -7.15
CA SER A 193 16.05 8.77 -6.67
C SER A 193 15.40 10.03 -6.10
N PHE A 194 15.97 10.57 -5.03
CA PHE A 194 15.60 11.88 -4.51
C PHE A 194 15.99 12.99 -5.51
N LEU A 195 15.07 13.93 -5.72
CA LEU A 195 15.29 15.11 -6.56
C LEU A 195 14.90 16.38 -5.78
N LYS A 196 15.79 17.39 -5.81
CA LYS A 196 15.58 18.68 -5.13
C LYS A 196 14.51 19.54 -5.82
N SER A 197 14.36 19.41 -7.13
CA SER A 197 13.47 20.25 -7.94
C SER A 197 12.13 19.59 -8.15
N SER A 198 11.06 20.22 -7.65
CA SER A 198 9.68 19.79 -7.91
C SER A 198 9.33 19.79 -9.41
N PHE A 199 9.93 20.70 -10.19
CA PHE A 199 9.76 20.74 -11.64
C PHE A 199 10.33 19.47 -12.30
N LEU A 200 11.54 19.01 -11.91
CA LEU A 200 12.13 17.78 -12.45
C LEU A 200 11.32 16.54 -12.02
N ILE A 201 10.83 16.50 -10.78
CA ILE A 201 9.96 15.41 -10.32
C ILE A 201 8.69 15.35 -11.19
N ARG A 202 8.02 16.48 -11.38
CA ARG A 202 6.78 16.57 -12.18
C ARG A 202 7.01 16.19 -13.64
N THR A 203 8.07 16.69 -14.25
CA THR A 203 8.47 16.34 -15.62
C THR A 203 8.76 14.84 -15.73
N GLY A 204 9.51 14.26 -14.80
CA GLY A 204 9.76 12.82 -14.75
C GLY A 204 8.48 11.98 -14.64
N ILE A 205 7.53 12.39 -13.79
CA ILE A 205 6.22 11.72 -13.66
C ILE A 205 5.42 11.80 -14.97
N ILE A 206 5.41 12.96 -15.63
CA ILE A 206 4.72 13.14 -16.93
C ILE A 206 5.40 12.29 -18.01
N THR A 207 6.73 12.28 -18.07
CA THR A 207 7.47 11.44 -19.03
C THR A 207 7.16 9.96 -18.85
N LYS A 208 7.13 9.45 -17.61
CA LYS A 208 6.74 8.06 -17.32
C LYS A 208 5.28 7.74 -17.68
N ALA A 209 4.43 8.74 -17.88
CA ALA A 209 3.06 8.54 -18.35
C ALA A 209 2.99 8.30 -19.87
N THR A 210 4.01 8.70 -20.65
CA THR A 210 4.09 8.44 -22.10
C THR A 210 4.51 7.00 -22.38
N LYS A 211 4.16 6.47 -23.55
CA LYS A 211 4.53 5.11 -23.96
C LYS A 211 6.05 4.95 -24.12
N LEU A 212 6.71 5.98 -24.63
CA LEU A 212 8.18 6.03 -24.75
C LEU A 212 8.84 6.03 -23.36
N GLY A 213 8.32 6.83 -22.44
CA GLY A 213 8.81 6.85 -21.05
C GLY A 213 8.63 5.50 -20.34
N GLN A 214 7.52 4.81 -20.59
CA GLN A 214 7.30 3.45 -20.10
C GLN A 214 8.27 2.45 -20.71
N LEU A 215 8.57 2.56 -22.01
CA LEU A 215 9.58 1.73 -22.68
C LEU A 215 10.96 1.92 -22.06
N ILE A 216 11.40 3.16 -21.89
CA ILE A 216 12.71 3.49 -21.28
C ILE A 216 12.77 2.94 -19.85
N THR A 217 11.71 3.15 -19.05
CA THR A 217 11.63 2.62 -17.68
C THR A 217 11.71 1.10 -17.65
N SER A 218 11.03 0.40 -18.58
CA SER A 218 11.07 -1.07 -18.63
C SER A 218 12.46 -1.62 -18.92
N ILE A 219 13.26 -0.93 -19.71
CA ILE A 219 14.67 -1.31 -20.00
C ILE A 219 15.56 -1.06 -18.77
N THR A 220 15.41 0.08 -18.11
CA THR A 220 16.20 0.41 -16.91
C THR A 220 15.88 -0.46 -15.71
N ASP A 221 14.64 -0.88 -15.54
CA ASP A 221 14.23 -1.78 -14.45
C ASP A 221 14.81 -3.21 -14.58
N ILE A 222 15.13 -3.66 -15.80
CA ILE A 222 15.77 -4.95 -16.04
C ILE A 222 17.22 -4.95 -15.52
N THR A 223 17.90 -3.82 -15.60
CA THR A 223 19.33 -3.65 -15.27
C THR A 223 19.58 -3.09 -13.87
N GLY A 224 18.52 -2.66 -13.17
CA GLY A 224 18.62 -1.96 -11.89
C GLY A 224 18.55 -2.88 -10.66
N ASP A 225 19.10 -2.38 -9.55
CA ASP A 225 19.11 -3.03 -8.22
C ASP A 225 17.81 -2.77 -7.43
N SER A 226 16.68 -2.63 -8.14
CA SER A 226 15.37 -2.37 -7.53
C SER A 226 14.90 -3.53 -6.67
N PRO A 227 14.23 -3.28 -5.53
CA PRO A 227 13.67 -4.33 -4.70
C PRO A 227 12.75 -5.26 -5.52
N LYS A 228 12.99 -6.57 -5.41
CA LYS A 228 12.27 -7.59 -6.20
C LYS A 228 10.94 -8.02 -5.59
N LYS A 229 10.69 -7.66 -4.31
CA LYS A 229 9.51 -8.02 -3.53
C LYS A 229 9.17 -6.90 -2.56
N TRP A 230 7.86 -6.65 -2.38
CA TRP A 230 7.39 -5.79 -1.30
C TRP A 230 7.70 -6.44 0.06
N GLY A 231 8.45 -5.75 0.88
CA GLY A 231 8.90 -6.20 2.20
C GLY A 231 8.34 -5.38 3.37
N GLY A 232 7.32 -4.53 3.12
CA GLY A 232 6.80 -3.62 4.14
C GLY A 232 7.87 -2.60 4.58
N ARG A 233 7.78 -2.16 5.82
CA ARG A 233 8.72 -1.19 6.42
C ARG A 233 10.18 -1.65 6.43
N ARG A 234 10.44 -2.97 6.38
CA ARG A 234 11.81 -3.55 6.34
C ARG A 234 12.64 -3.05 5.16
N MET A 235 12.00 -2.70 4.06
CA MET A 235 12.70 -2.20 2.86
C MET A 235 13.45 -0.91 3.12
N PHE A 236 13.06 -0.16 4.14
CA PHE A 236 13.63 1.14 4.48
C PHE A 236 14.76 1.06 5.53
N VAL A 237 15.09 -0.12 6.03
CA VAL A 237 16.25 -0.31 6.90
C VAL A 237 17.51 0.21 6.20
N GLY A 238 18.25 1.12 6.86
CA GLY A 238 19.40 1.81 6.26
C GLY A 238 19.05 3.05 5.40
N LYS A 239 17.77 3.43 5.30
CA LYS A 239 17.31 4.66 4.63
C LYS A 239 16.94 5.77 5.64
N GLN A 240 17.69 5.84 6.72
CA GLN A 240 17.49 6.81 7.78
C GLN A 240 17.83 8.23 7.31
N ILE A 241 17.01 9.19 7.73
CA ILE A 241 17.17 10.62 7.46
C ILE A 241 17.15 11.36 8.78
N ARG A 242 18.19 12.13 9.06
CA ARG A 242 18.24 12.99 10.24
C ARG A 242 17.23 14.12 10.12
N TYR A 243 16.67 14.56 11.25
CA TYR A 243 15.74 15.68 11.31
C TYR A 243 16.33 17.00 10.75
N ASP A 244 17.67 17.20 10.91
CA ASP A 244 18.43 18.38 10.46
C ASP A 244 19.06 18.19 9.05
N ASP A 245 18.71 17.14 8.33
CA ASP A 245 19.15 16.92 6.96
C ASP A 245 18.56 18.01 6.03
N LYS A 246 19.41 18.69 5.29
CA LYS A 246 19.00 19.75 4.37
C LYS A 246 17.94 19.29 3.33
N ARG A 247 17.84 17.99 3.08
CA ARG A 247 16.83 17.43 2.20
C ARG A 247 15.41 17.55 2.77
N MET A 248 15.25 17.66 4.09
CA MET A 248 13.97 17.86 4.74
C MET A 248 13.30 19.19 4.35
N GLU A 249 14.08 20.25 4.12
CA GLU A 249 13.57 21.54 3.64
C GLU A 249 12.85 21.40 2.28
N TYR A 250 13.41 20.56 1.38
CA TYR A 250 12.77 20.25 0.10
C TYR A 250 11.50 19.42 0.30
N VAL A 251 11.50 18.45 1.22
CA VAL A 251 10.28 17.67 1.56
C VAL A 251 9.16 18.60 1.96
N TYR A 252 9.38 19.50 2.91
CA TYR A 252 8.38 20.45 3.40
C TYR A 252 7.90 21.43 2.31
N SER A 253 8.84 21.92 1.51
CA SER A 253 8.51 22.82 0.38
C SER A 253 7.66 22.11 -0.68
N HIS A 254 8.03 20.86 -1.04
CA HIS A 254 7.29 20.05 -2.01
C HIS A 254 5.90 19.70 -1.48
N PHE A 255 5.80 19.29 -0.21
CA PHE A 255 4.52 19.00 0.42
C PHE A 255 3.57 20.20 0.40
N ARG A 256 4.05 21.37 0.81
CA ARG A 256 3.27 22.62 0.74
C ARG A 256 2.76 22.88 -0.67
N GLN A 257 3.65 22.84 -1.65
CA GLN A 257 3.31 23.11 -3.06
C GLN A 257 2.30 22.09 -3.59
N ASN A 258 2.47 20.80 -3.26
CA ASN A 258 1.57 19.75 -3.69
C ASN A 258 0.18 19.89 -3.04
N LEU A 259 0.10 20.24 -1.75
CA LEU A 259 -1.16 20.51 -1.06
C LEU A 259 -1.90 21.71 -1.69
N GLU A 260 -1.18 22.80 -1.97
CA GLU A 260 -1.75 23.97 -2.66
C GLU A 260 -2.23 23.62 -4.08
N ASP A 261 -1.53 22.74 -4.80
CA ASP A 261 -1.94 22.28 -6.12
C ASP A 261 -3.21 21.43 -6.05
N ILE A 262 -3.35 20.51 -5.08
CA ILE A 262 -4.58 19.74 -4.87
C ILE A 262 -5.77 20.67 -4.61
N ILE A 263 -5.61 21.68 -3.76
CA ILE A 263 -6.64 22.66 -3.50
C ILE A 263 -7.01 23.44 -4.78
N ARG A 264 -6.01 23.85 -5.57
CA ARG A 264 -6.23 24.56 -6.84
C ARG A 264 -6.94 23.68 -7.87
N ILE A 265 -6.61 22.39 -7.94
CA ILE A 265 -7.28 21.41 -8.79
C ILE A 265 -8.76 21.28 -8.39
N SER A 266 -9.04 21.15 -7.09
CA SER A 266 -10.40 21.10 -6.56
C SER A 266 -11.20 22.36 -6.95
N GLN A 267 -10.66 23.55 -6.69
CA GLN A 267 -11.30 24.82 -7.03
C GLN A 267 -11.62 24.96 -8.53
N ARG A 268 -10.69 24.52 -9.41
CA ARG A 268 -10.91 24.53 -10.86
C ARG A 268 -11.99 23.56 -11.31
N SER A 269 -12.19 22.45 -10.59
CA SER A 269 -13.27 21.50 -10.86
C SER A 269 -14.63 21.91 -10.31
N GLY A 270 -14.68 23.03 -9.54
CA GLY A 270 -15.87 23.49 -8.83
C GLY A 270 -16.14 22.77 -7.51
N ALA A 271 -15.26 21.87 -7.08
CA ALA A 271 -15.41 21.14 -5.83
C ALA A 271 -14.92 21.97 -4.63
N LYS A 272 -15.51 21.70 -3.46
CA LYS A 272 -14.99 22.15 -2.17
C LYS A 272 -13.87 21.23 -1.70
N THR A 273 -13.04 21.69 -0.75
CA THR A 273 -11.96 20.86 -0.17
C THR A 273 -12.04 20.89 1.34
N ILE A 274 -12.02 19.71 1.99
CA ILE A 274 -11.69 19.56 3.40
C ILE A 274 -10.22 19.14 3.46
N VAL A 275 -9.40 19.86 4.20
CA VAL A 275 -8.01 19.53 4.48
C VAL A 275 -7.90 19.18 5.96
N SER A 276 -7.33 18.03 6.26
CA SER A 276 -7.18 17.55 7.64
C SER A 276 -5.71 17.38 8.02
N THR A 277 -5.36 17.76 9.26
CA THR A 277 -4.11 17.33 9.87
C THR A 277 -4.12 15.82 10.05
N VAL A 278 -2.92 15.23 10.19
CA VAL A 278 -2.74 13.78 10.31
C VAL A 278 -2.42 13.43 11.75
N ALA A 279 -3.26 12.58 12.34
CA ALA A 279 -3.06 12.05 13.69
C ALA A 279 -2.11 10.85 13.65
N VAL A 280 -1.31 10.68 14.70
CA VAL A 280 -0.32 9.60 14.83
C VAL A 280 -0.35 9.02 16.25
N ASN A 281 0.06 7.76 16.39
CA ASN A 281 0.31 7.15 17.70
C ASN A 281 1.54 7.80 18.33
N LEU A 282 1.34 8.52 19.40
CA LEU A 282 2.38 9.29 20.06
C LEU A 282 3.02 8.55 21.23
N LYS A 283 2.18 8.02 22.17
CA LYS A 283 2.70 7.45 23.44
C LYS A 283 3.07 5.98 23.36
N ASP A 284 2.49 5.20 22.44
CA ASP A 284 2.68 3.75 22.35
C ASP A 284 3.48 3.32 21.11
N CYS A 285 4.07 4.28 20.38
CA CYS A 285 4.94 4.01 19.25
C CYS A 285 6.31 4.65 19.45
N PRO A 286 7.30 3.91 19.96
CA PRO A 286 8.68 4.37 20.05
C PRO A 286 9.25 4.73 18.67
N PRO A 287 10.26 5.62 18.59
CA PRO A 287 10.98 5.89 17.36
C PRO A 287 11.49 4.62 16.68
N PHE A 288 11.42 4.58 15.36
CA PHE A 288 11.94 3.47 14.56
C PHE A 288 13.46 3.54 14.40
N ALA A 289 14.04 4.74 14.46
CA ALA A 289 15.48 4.91 14.45
C ALA A 289 15.91 6.16 15.23
N SER A 290 16.93 6.00 16.07
CA SER A 290 17.55 7.09 16.80
C SER A 290 18.94 7.35 16.24
N LEU A 291 19.22 8.59 15.86
CA LEU A 291 20.47 8.98 15.20
C LEU A 291 21.21 10.01 16.06
N HIS A 292 22.48 9.72 16.29
CA HIS A 292 23.36 10.66 16.96
C HIS A 292 23.69 11.88 16.09
N ARG A 293 24.04 12.99 16.72
CA ARG A 293 24.60 14.13 16.02
C ARG A 293 25.94 13.76 15.37
N LEU A 294 26.23 14.37 14.20
CA LEU A 294 27.38 13.98 13.38
C LEU A 294 28.72 14.32 14.01
N ASP A 295 28.78 15.31 14.91
CA ASP A 295 29.99 15.84 15.55
C ASP A 295 30.24 15.29 16.96
N LEU A 296 29.54 14.19 17.34
CA LEU A 296 29.61 13.64 18.69
C LEU A 296 31.00 13.11 19.07
N GLY A 297 31.71 12.47 18.14
CA GLY A 297 33.08 11.98 18.34
C GLY A 297 33.25 11.12 19.59
N GLU A 298 34.26 11.40 20.39
CA GLU A 298 34.56 10.67 21.63
C GLU A 298 33.47 10.81 22.74
N LYS A 299 32.62 11.85 22.63
CA LYS A 299 31.52 12.06 23.57
C LYS A 299 30.42 10.98 23.42
N ALA A 300 30.41 10.22 22.32
CA ALA A 300 29.48 9.12 22.12
C ALA A 300 29.59 8.08 23.25
N LYS A 301 30.81 7.73 23.66
CA LYS A 301 31.02 6.79 24.76
C LYS A 301 30.47 7.31 26.10
N GLN A 302 30.63 8.62 26.36
CA GLN A 302 30.09 9.25 27.55
C GLN A 302 28.53 9.26 27.49
N PHE A 303 27.96 9.62 26.37
CA PHE A 303 26.52 9.54 26.14
C PHE A 303 26.02 8.12 26.42
N ASP A 304 26.60 7.10 25.80
CA ASP A 304 26.18 5.69 25.95
C ASP A 304 26.23 5.21 27.38
N SER A 305 27.25 5.63 28.14
CA SER A 305 27.40 5.27 29.57
C SER A 305 26.26 5.86 30.39
N ILE A 306 26.03 7.17 30.27
CA ILE A 306 24.99 7.88 31.02
C ILE A 306 23.59 7.39 30.60
N TYR A 307 23.37 7.20 29.31
CA TYR A 307 22.12 6.70 28.78
C TYR A 307 21.77 5.31 29.31
N ARG A 308 22.77 4.40 29.38
CA ARG A 308 22.58 3.06 29.98
C ARG A 308 22.23 3.11 31.46
N HIS A 309 22.87 3.98 32.24
CA HIS A 309 22.47 4.19 33.65
C HIS A 309 21.02 4.66 33.75
N GLY A 310 20.57 5.54 32.84
CA GLY A 310 19.16 5.93 32.76
C GLY A 310 18.24 4.73 32.54
N ILE A 311 18.60 3.81 31.63
CA ILE A 311 17.83 2.57 31.38
C ILE A 311 17.81 1.66 32.61
N GLU A 312 18.92 1.56 33.34
CA GLU A 312 19.00 0.77 34.60
C GLU A 312 18.07 1.33 35.68
N PHE A 313 18.08 2.65 35.89
CA PHE A 313 17.17 3.31 36.82
C PHE A 313 15.70 3.17 36.40
N GLU A 314 15.41 3.31 35.11
CA GLU A 314 14.07 3.09 34.57
C GLU A 314 13.56 1.67 34.82
N LYS A 315 14.40 0.64 34.59
CA LYS A 315 14.08 -0.76 34.91
C LYS A 315 13.86 -0.99 36.41
N ALA A 316 14.59 -0.28 37.25
CA ALA A 316 14.39 -0.30 38.68
C ALA A 316 13.18 0.54 39.16
N ARG A 317 12.43 1.16 38.24
CA ARG A 317 11.33 2.10 38.50
C ARG A 317 11.74 3.35 39.30
N ASP A 318 13.03 3.68 39.32
CA ASP A 318 13.51 4.94 39.85
C ASP A 318 13.48 6.02 38.77
N PHE A 319 12.26 6.45 38.45
CA PHE A 319 11.99 7.33 37.31
C PHE A 319 12.65 8.71 37.49
N ASN A 320 12.84 9.21 38.70
CA ASN A 320 13.50 10.49 38.92
C ASN A 320 14.99 10.41 38.53
N ARG A 321 15.75 9.41 39.05
CA ARG A 321 17.16 9.22 38.66
C ARG A 321 17.29 8.84 37.15
N ALA A 322 16.32 8.13 36.57
CA ALA A 322 16.30 7.87 35.17
C ALA A 322 16.20 9.17 34.35
N ILE A 323 15.29 10.08 34.71
CA ILE A 323 15.12 11.40 34.06
C ILE A 323 16.39 12.26 34.25
N ASP A 324 17.02 12.27 35.40
CA ASP A 324 18.28 13.01 35.64
C ASP A 324 19.38 12.49 34.69
N SER A 325 19.53 11.16 34.58
CA SER A 325 20.48 10.54 33.67
C SER A 325 20.17 10.85 32.21
N TYR A 326 18.91 10.75 31.81
CA TYR A 326 18.52 11.08 30.44
C TYR A 326 18.71 12.57 30.14
N THR A 327 18.48 13.45 31.11
CA THR A 327 18.72 14.89 30.97
C THR A 327 20.22 15.18 30.79
N ALA A 328 21.08 14.50 31.57
CA ALA A 328 22.53 14.60 31.42
C ALA A 328 22.99 14.06 30.03
N ALA A 329 22.43 12.96 29.57
CA ALA A 329 22.69 12.44 28.22
C ALA A 329 22.24 13.43 27.14
N ALA A 330 21.05 14.06 27.27
CA ALA A 330 20.57 15.10 26.38
C ALA A 330 21.50 16.32 26.29
N GLY A 331 22.20 16.64 27.40
CA GLY A 331 23.23 17.68 27.41
C GLY A 331 24.45 17.36 26.55
N ILE A 332 24.66 16.10 26.18
CA ILE A 332 25.72 15.64 25.29
C ILE A 332 25.19 15.52 23.85
N ASP A 333 24.05 14.89 23.69
CA ASP A 333 23.37 14.70 22.40
C ASP A 333 21.86 14.85 22.55
N ASP A 334 21.34 15.97 22.09
CA ASP A 334 19.92 16.33 22.13
C ASP A 334 19.15 15.88 20.88
N THR A 335 19.75 15.00 20.04
CA THR A 335 19.15 14.54 18.79
C THR A 335 18.75 13.07 18.81
N TYR A 336 19.05 12.35 19.88
CA TYR A 336 18.77 10.92 19.99
C TYR A 336 17.30 10.66 20.36
N ALA A 337 16.49 10.25 19.38
CA ALA A 337 15.03 10.18 19.49
C ALA A 337 14.54 9.29 20.66
N GLU A 338 15.12 8.09 20.85
CA GLU A 338 14.71 7.15 21.89
C GLU A 338 14.91 7.71 23.30
N LEU A 339 15.90 8.58 23.49
CA LEU A 339 16.15 9.26 24.76
C LEU A 339 14.89 10.01 25.24
N TYR A 340 14.31 10.82 24.35
CA TYR A 340 13.11 11.60 24.67
C TYR A 340 11.88 10.71 24.85
N PHE A 341 11.76 9.63 24.09
CA PHE A 341 10.67 8.70 24.30
C PHE A 341 10.73 8.05 25.70
N ARG A 342 11.92 7.65 26.15
CA ARG A 342 12.13 7.10 27.50
C ARG A 342 11.89 8.13 28.60
N MET A 343 12.37 9.37 28.41
CA MET A 343 12.03 10.48 29.31
C MET A 343 10.52 10.67 29.43
N GLY A 344 9.82 10.69 28.31
CA GLY A 344 8.37 10.77 28.26
C GLY A 344 7.70 9.63 29.04
N ARG A 345 8.17 8.39 28.91
CA ARG A 345 7.66 7.25 29.66
C ARG A 345 7.91 7.37 31.17
N CYS A 346 9.09 7.81 31.59
CA CYS A 346 9.39 8.05 32.99
C CYS A 346 8.48 9.14 33.58
N GLN A 347 8.31 10.25 32.86
CA GLN A 347 7.42 11.34 33.24
C GLN A 347 5.95 10.93 33.29
N TRP A 348 5.52 10.08 32.36
CA TRP A 348 4.17 9.49 32.37
C TRP A 348 3.91 8.69 33.63
N ASN A 349 4.87 7.87 34.06
CA ASN A 349 4.78 7.10 35.32
C ASN A 349 4.82 7.98 36.57
N LEU A 350 5.36 9.18 36.48
CA LEU A 350 5.36 10.20 37.55
C LEU A 350 4.17 11.17 37.44
N GLU A 351 3.18 10.87 36.56
CA GLU A 351 2.00 11.69 36.31
C GLU A 351 2.31 13.12 35.81
N GLN A 352 3.52 13.34 35.29
CA GLN A 352 3.95 14.60 34.66
C GLN A 352 3.56 14.63 33.17
N TYR A 353 2.27 14.54 32.88
CA TYR A 353 1.74 14.25 31.54
C TYR A 353 2.09 15.30 30.48
N ASP A 354 2.10 16.59 30.83
CA ASP A 354 2.45 17.65 29.87
C ASP A 354 3.91 17.56 29.44
N LYS A 355 4.83 17.24 30.38
CA LYS A 355 6.23 16.99 30.03
C LYS A 355 6.41 15.71 29.23
N ALA A 356 5.66 14.65 29.58
CA ALA A 356 5.65 13.41 28.84
C ALA A 356 5.23 13.65 27.39
N LYS A 357 4.14 14.40 27.16
CA LYS A 357 3.68 14.80 25.83
C LYS A 357 4.76 15.53 25.04
N GLN A 358 5.40 16.53 25.62
CA GLN A 358 6.48 17.29 24.99
C GLN A 358 7.61 16.38 24.52
N ASN A 359 8.02 15.44 25.39
CA ASN A 359 9.09 14.50 25.08
C ASN A 359 8.68 13.46 24.03
N TYR A 360 7.44 12.98 24.02
CA TYR A 360 6.94 12.10 22.97
C TYR A 360 6.90 12.80 21.60
N VAL A 361 6.45 14.08 21.56
CA VAL A 361 6.48 14.88 20.33
C VAL A 361 7.92 15.07 19.86
N ARG A 362 8.84 15.42 20.75
CA ARG A 362 10.26 15.57 20.42
C ARG A 362 10.86 14.27 19.88
N ALA A 363 10.52 13.12 20.48
CA ALA A 363 10.96 11.81 20.03
C ALA A 363 10.45 11.48 18.61
N MET A 364 9.20 11.83 18.31
CA MET A 364 8.62 11.68 16.98
C MET A 364 9.31 12.56 15.95
N ASP A 365 9.56 13.84 16.26
CA ASP A 365 10.21 14.79 15.35
C ASP A 365 11.68 14.45 15.07
N LEU A 366 12.34 13.73 15.97
CA LEU A 366 13.72 13.26 15.83
C LEU A 366 13.85 11.87 15.21
N ASP A 367 12.72 11.17 14.92
CA ASP A 367 12.74 9.79 14.40
C ASP A 367 13.41 9.73 13.03
N GLY A 368 14.55 9.08 12.95
CA GLY A 368 15.31 8.93 11.70
C GLY A 368 14.64 8.05 10.63
N MET A 369 13.58 7.31 11.01
CA MET A 369 12.74 6.54 10.08
C MET A 369 11.34 7.16 10.04
N CYS A 370 11.17 8.20 9.24
CA CYS A 370 10.00 9.06 9.21
C CYS A 370 8.75 8.35 8.61
N PHE A 371 8.21 7.35 9.32
CA PHE A 371 6.97 6.67 8.97
C PHE A 371 5.71 7.38 9.48
N ARG A 372 5.88 8.50 10.18
CA ARG A 372 4.81 9.35 10.73
C ARG A 372 4.98 10.76 10.24
N ALA A 373 3.87 11.48 10.09
CA ALA A 373 3.91 12.93 9.90
C ALA A 373 4.52 13.58 11.16
N ASP A 374 5.55 14.38 10.96
CA ASP A 374 6.16 15.19 12.02
C ASP A 374 5.35 16.46 12.31
N SER A 375 5.75 17.21 13.34
CA SER A 375 5.07 18.45 13.73
C SER A 375 5.06 19.48 12.60
N ARG A 376 6.09 19.52 11.75
CA ARG A 376 6.23 20.48 10.65
C ARG A 376 5.23 20.21 9.51
N ILE A 377 4.97 18.95 9.19
CA ILE A 377 3.94 18.57 8.20
C ILE A 377 2.57 19.06 8.65
N ASN A 378 2.17 18.80 9.89
CA ASN A 378 0.90 19.27 10.43
C ASN A 378 0.83 20.81 10.52
N GLN A 379 1.95 21.46 10.82
CA GLN A 379 2.04 22.92 10.80
C GLN A 379 1.78 23.47 9.38
N ILE A 380 2.37 22.88 8.35
CA ILE A 380 2.16 23.28 6.95
C ILE A 380 0.68 23.12 6.57
N ILE A 381 0.02 22.03 6.98
CA ILE A 381 -1.41 21.82 6.72
C ILE A 381 -2.23 22.96 7.34
N ARG A 382 -1.97 23.35 8.58
CA ARG A 382 -2.65 24.45 9.26
C ARG A 382 -2.42 25.80 8.54
N GLU A 383 -1.17 26.10 8.19
CA GLU A 383 -0.78 27.33 7.51
C GLU A 383 -1.45 27.46 6.13
N VAL A 384 -1.41 26.40 5.31
CA VAL A 384 -2.02 26.39 3.97
C VAL A 384 -3.54 26.51 4.07
N SER A 385 -4.17 25.81 5.01
CA SER A 385 -5.62 25.85 5.21
C SER A 385 -6.08 27.24 5.68
N ALA A 386 -5.39 27.84 6.64
CA ALA A 386 -5.68 29.19 7.12
C ALA A 386 -5.58 30.24 6.00
N GLY A 387 -4.58 30.14 5.14
CA GLY A 387 -4.39 31.04 3.98
C GLY A 387 -5.44 30.88 2.88
N LYS A 388 -6.32 29.86 2.95
CA LYS A 388 -7.36 29.55 1.95
C LYS A 388 -8.78 29.59 2.52
N THR A 389 -8.95 30.00 3.77
CA THR A 389 -10.26 30.15 4.41
C THR A 389 -11.19 31.03 3.58
N GLY A 390 -12.46 30.65 3.42
CA GLY A 390 -13.45 31.35 2.62
C GLY A 390 -13.37 31.15 1.10
N GLN A 391 -12.37 30.38 0.61
CA GLN A 391 -12.19 30.06 -0.80
C GLN A 391 -12.67 28.63 -1.17
N GLY A 392 -13.69 28.12 -0.47
CA GLY A 392 -14.17 26.75 -0.66
C GLY A 392 -13.25 25.69 0.01
N VAL A 393 -12.33 26.13 0.88
CA VAL A 393 -11.44 25.29 1.67
C VAL A 393 -11.87 25.30 3.12
N TYR A 394 -11.99 24.12 3.70
CA TYR A 394 -12.41 23.88 5.07
C TYR A 394 -11.34 23.06 5.79
N PHE A 395 -11.16 23.33 7.06
CA PHE A 395 -10.10 22.72 7.86
C PHE A 395 -10.67 21.83 8.96
N VAL A 396 -10.02 20.68 9.17
CA VAL A 396 -10.28 19.76 10.28
C VAL A 396 -8.95 19.47 10.99
N ASP A 397 -8.83 19.82 12.27
CA ASP A 397 -7.64 19.50 13.05
C ASP A 397 -7.79 18.14 13.73
N ALA A 398 -7.68 17.06 12.93
CA ALA A 398 -7.80 15.71 13.46
C ALA A 398 -6.70 15.36 14.46
N ALA A 399 -5.47 15.86 14.28
CA ALA A 399 -4.37 15.61 15.21
C ALA A 399 -4.64 16.19 16.61
N ASP A 400 -5.20 17.41 16.66
CA ASP A 400 -5.56 18.05 17.94
C ASP A 400 -6.80 17.39 18.57
N GLU A 401 -7.80 17.06 17.76
CA GLU A 401 -9.01 16.39 18.27
C GLU A 401 -8.72 15.00 18.81
N PHE A 402 -7.88 14.21 18.14
CA PHE A 402 -7.43 12.91 18.64
C PHE A 402 -6.65 13.07 19.95
N ALA A 403 -5.82 14.11 20.06
CA ALA A 403 -5.15 14.40 21.33
C ALA A 403 -6.17 14.69 22.43
N ARG A 404 -7.17 15.56 22.20
CA ARG A 404 -8.18 15.90 23.22
C ARG A 404 -9.01 14.68 23.68
N GLN A 405 -9.24 13.72 22.79
CA GLN A 405 -10.00 12.50 23.12
C GLN A 405 -9.13 11.41 23.76
N SER A 406 -7.81 11.54 23.72
CA SER A 406 -6.89 10.56 24.29
C SER A 406 -6.52 10.88 25.73
N PRO A 407 -6.18 9.88 26.55
CA PRO A 407 -5.71 10.10 27.91
C PRO A 407 -4.56 11.11 27.96
N HIS A 408 -4.72 12.16 28.73
CA HIS A 408 -3.72 13.22 28.94
C HIS A 408 -3.21 13.86 27.63
N ASN A 409 -4.05 13.96 26.64
CA ASN A 409 -3.76 14.48 25.30
C ASN A 409 -2.64 13.76 24.53
N CYS A 410 -2.42 12.48 24.80
CA CYS A 410 -1.40 11.64 24.16
C CYS A 410 -2.05 10.45 23.43
N PRO A 411 -2.31 10.52 22.13
CA PRO A 411 -2.88 9.43 21.36
C PRO A 411 -2.01 8.15 21.38
N GLY A 412 -2.66 7.00 21.50
CA GLY A 412 -2.02 5.70 21.58
C GLY A 412 -2.85 4.56 20.97
N PHE A 413 -2.69 3.33 21.50
CA PHE A 413 -3.39 2.13 21.03
C PHE A 413 -4.90 2.15 21.25
N GLU A 414 -5.44 3.13 21.98
CA GLU A 414 -6.89 3.35 22.07
C GLU A 414 -7.48 3.80 20.72
N LEU A 415 -6.69 4.48 19.86
CA LEU A 415 -7.09 4.97 18.54
C LEU A 415 -6.34 4.29 17.39
N PHE A 416 -5.18 3.70 17.65
CA PHE A 416 -4.29 3.17 16.63
C PHE A 416 -4.02 1.67 16.79
N LEU A 417 -3.75 1.02 15.67
CA LEU A 417 -3.21 -0.33 15.63
C LEU A 417 -1.69 -0.37 15.83
N GLU A 418 -0.99 0.64 15.28
CA GLU A 418 0.46 0.78 15.39
C GLU A 418 0.84 2.28 15.26
N HIS A 419 1.72 2.70 14.36
CA HIS A 419 2.20 4.09 14.27
C HIS A 419 1.20 5.10 13.69
N VAL A 420 0.38 4.71 12.66
CA VAL A 420 -0.53 5.62 11.94
C VAL A 420 -1.86 4.99 11.53
N HIS A 421 -1.96 3.64 11.49
CA HIS A 421 -3.18 3.00 11.06
C HIS A 421 -4.20 2.95 12.19
N LEU A 422 -5.39 3.44 11.89
CA LEU A 422 -6.47 3.58 12.86
C LEU A 422 -7.12 2.22 13.16
N ASN A 423 -7.44 1.97 14.42
CA ASN A 423 -8.36 0.89 14.79
C ASN A 423 -9.81 1.30 14.45
N PHE A 424 -10.80 0.45 14.74
CA PHE A 424 -12.19 0.77 14.41
C PHE A 424 -12.66 2.08 15.06
N HIS A 425 -12.35 2.28 16.35
CA HIS A 425 -12.68 3.48 17.10
C HIS A 425 -12.02 4.75 16.52
N GLY A 426 -10.72 4.68 16.21
CA GLY A 426 -10.00 5.81 15.58
C GLY A 426 -10.58 6.17 14.21
N ASN A 427 -10.95 5.17 13.40
CA ASN A 427 -11.64 5.39 12.13
C ASN A 427 -13.01 6.07 12.34
N TYR A 428 -13.76 5.66 13.38
CA TYR A 428 -15.03 6.30 13.73
C TYR A 428 -14.85 7.76 14.13
N GLN A 429 -13.86 8.06 14.97
CA GLN A 429 -13.61 9.43 15.43
C GLN A 429 -13.27 10.35 14.24
N LEU A 430 -12.41 9.91 13.33
CA LEU A 430 -12.09 10.69 12.14
C LEU A 430 -13.30 10.85 11.21
N ALA A 431 -14.08 9.79 11.01
CA ALA A 431 -15.31 9.84 10.22
C ALA A 431 -16.31 10.83 10.81
N LYS A 432 -16.48 10.87 12.13
CA LYS A 432 -17.37 11.80 12.84
C LYS A 432 -16.93 13.26 12.68
N LEU A 433 -15.63 13.53 12.77
CA LEU A 433 -15.08 14.88 12.54
C LEU A 433 -15.38 15.35 11.11
N LEU A 434 -15.09 14.48 10.13
CA LEU A 434 -15.36 14.76 8.72
C LEU A 434 -16.88 14.90 8.45
N PHE A 435 -17.70 14.04 9.03
CA PHE A 435 -19.16 14.10 8.91
C PHE A 435 -19.70 15.45 9.41
N ASN A 436 -19.24 15.92 10.58
CA ASN A 436 -19.61 17.21 11.12
C ASN A 436 -19.22 18.34 10.15
N GLN A 437 -18.00 18.31 9.60
CA GLN A 437 -17.58 19.33 8.63
C GLN A 437 -18.38 19.23 7.33
N VAL A 438 -18.67 18.02 6.82
CA VAL A 438 -19.47 17.84 5.60
C VAL A 438 -20.87 18.42 5.78
N LYS A 439 -21.55 18.18 6.91
CA LYS A 439 -22.89 18.76 7.20
C LYS A 439 -22.92 20.27 7.04
N HIS A 440 -21.87 20.98 7.45
CA HIS A 440 -21.79 22.45 7.36
C HIS A 440 -21.57 22.95 5.92
N ILE A 441 -21.12 22.09 5.01
CA ILE A 441 -20.78 22.51 3.63
C ILE A 441 -21.74 21.96 2.58
N LEU A 442 -22.67 21.08 2.97
CA LEU A 442 -23.69 20.56 2.05
C LEU A 442 -24.55 21.69 1.51
N PRO A 443 -24.95 21.65 0.22
CA PRO A 443 -25.86 22.64 -0.35
C PRO A 443 -27.28 22.47 0.20
N ASP A 444 -28.07 23.58 0.21
CA ASP A 444 -29.43 23.62 0.74
C ASP A 444 -30.34 22.52 0.17
N ARG A 445 -30.19 22.20 -1.12
CA ARG A 445 -30.94 21.12 -1.77
C ARG A 445 -30.75 19.74 -1.10
N ILE A 446 -29.65 19.56 -0.34
CA ILE A 446 -29.36 18.34 0.40
C ILE A 446 -29.74 18.49 1.87
N THR A 447 -29.38 19.63 2.49
CA THR A 447 -29.67 19.85 3.93
C THR A 447 -31.14 19.79 4.26
N THR A 448 -32.02 20.19 3.34
CA THR A 448 -33.48 20.09 3.46
C THR A 448 -34.01 18.63 3.40
N GLN A 449 -33.19 17.68 2.95
CA GLN A 449 -33.54 16.25 2.89
C GLN A 449 -33.08 15.46 4.13
N LYS A 450 -32.54 16.17 5.15
CA LYS A 450 -32.14 15.56 6.42
C LYS A 450 -33.35 14.98 7.13
N ILE A 451 -33.21 13.74 7.61
CA ILE A 451 -34.25 13.13 8.47
C ILE A 451 -34.00 13.49 9.94
N GLU A 452 -35.07 13.53 10.74
CA GLU A 452 -35.06 13.75 12.19
C GLU A 452 -34.65 12.48 12.98
N ALA A 453 -33.57 11.81 12.55
CA ALA A 453 -33.00 10.69 13.28
C ALA A 453 -31.76 11.14 14.05
N SER A 454 -31.44 10.43 15.13
CA SER A 454 -30.16 10.60 15.83
C SER A 454 -28.99 10.33 14.87
N GLU A 455 -27.92 11.12 15.02
CA GLU A 455 -26.71 10.86 14.22
C GLU A 455 -26.13 9.49 14.57
N PRO A 456 -25.69 8.70 13.58
CA PRO A 456 -25.15 7.35 13.83
C PRO A 456 -23.96 7.40 14.78
N ASN A 457 -24.01 6.61 15.83
CA ASN A 457 -22.92 6.42 16.77
C ASN A 457 -21.98 5.30 16.29
N GLU A 458 -20.94 4.99 17.07
CA GLU A 458 -19.97 3.97 16.72
C GLU A 458 -20.58 2.56 16.61
N THR A 459 -21.52 2.23 17.49
CA THR A 459 -22.23 0.95 17.47
C THR A 459 -23.10 0.82 16.22
N ASP A 460 -23.76 1.90 15.81
CA ASP A 460 -24.50 1.93 14.54
C ASP A 460 -23.60 1.69 13.34
N CYS A 461 -22.43 2.33 13.31
CA CYS A 461 -21.44 2.11 12.26
C CYS A 461 -20.91 0.67 12.27
N ALA A 462 -20.65 0.09 13.45
CA ALA A 462 -20.19 -1.30 13.58
C ALA A 462 -21.27 -2.28 13.09
N ARG A 463 -22.53 -2.05 13.43
CA ARG A 463 -23.65 -2.85 12.95
C ARG A 463 -23.79 -2.77 11.44
N LEU A 464 -23.89 -1.56 10.87
CA LEU A 464 -24.16 -1.32 9.44
C LEU A 464 -23.01 -1.76 8.53
N LEU A 465 -21.77 -1.81 9.05
CA LEU A 465 -20.60 -2.34 8.35
C LEU A 465 -20.36 -3.83 8.66
N ALA A 466 -21.21 -4.45 9.45
CA ALA A 466 -21.07 -5.82 9.97
C ALA A 466 -19.65 -6.06 10.56
N TYR A 467 -19.20 -5.15 11.43
CA TYR A 467 -17.93 -5.32 12.16
C TYR A 467 -18.14 -6.28 13.32
N THR A 468 -17.83 -7.55 13.10
CA THR A 468 -18.04 -8.64 14.07
C THR A 468 -16.79 -8.91 14.92
N ASP A 469 -16.94 -9.71 15.98
CA ASP A 469 -15.78 -10.18 16.77
C ASP A 469 -14.79 -10.99 15.94
N TYR A 470 -15.26 -11.70 14.90
CA TYR A 470 -14.36 -12.38 13.96
C TYR A 470 -13.53 -11.42 13.13
N ASP A 471 -14.07 -10.28 12.72
CA ASP A 471 -13.34 -9.25 11.99
C ASP A 471 -12.33 -8.55 12.90
N ASN A 472 -12.75 -8.23 14.13
CA ASN A 472 -11.87 -7.68 15.15
C ASN A 472 -10.70 -8.63 15.45
N LEU A 473 -10.99 -9.93 15.66
CA LEU A 473 -9.96 -10.95 15.86
C LEU A 473 -8.99 -11.04 14.68
N ARG A 474 -9.53 -11.07 13.46
CA ARG A 474 -8.73 -11.15 12.23
C ARG A 474 -7.77 -9.97 12.09
N ILE A 475 -8.27 -8.75 12.29
CA ILE A 475 -7.48 -7.51 12.23
C ILE A 475 -6.42 -7.52 13.34
N THR A 476 -6.81 -7.85 14.58
CA THR A 476 -5.91 -7.87 15.75
C THR A 476 -4.82 -8.93 15.60
N LYS A 477 -5.15 -10.16 15.14
CA LYS A 477 -4.17 -11.22 14.86
C LYS A 477 -3.19 -10.80 13.75
N GLY A 478 -3.69 -10.19 12.68
CA GLY A 478 -2.85 -9.66 11.60
C GLY A 478 -1.87 -8.60 12.10
N ASN A 479 -2.36 -7.67 12.90
CA ASN A 479 -1.53 -6.63 13.51
C ASN A 479 -0.47 -7.20 14.47
N PHE A 480 -0.86 -8.13 15.35
CA PHE A 480 0.07 -8.84 16.25
C PHE A 480 1.18 -9.56 15.48
N SER A 481 0.84 -10.29 14.41
CA SER A 481 1.81 -10.97 13.55
C SER A 481 2.80 -9.98 12.91
N ASN A 482 2.30 -8.85 12.39
CA ASN A 482 3.14 -7.82 11.78
C ASN A 482 4.09 -7.19 12.80
N ILE A 483 3.59 -6.76 13.96
CA ILE A 483 4.38 -6.15 15.03
C ILE A 483 5.45 -7.12 15.54
N SER A 484 5.09 -8.37 15.82
CA SER A 484 6.02 -9.39 16.29
C SER A 484 7.17 -9.63 15.31
N THR A 485 6.87 -9.57 14.01
CA THR A 485 7.86 -9.78 12.95
C THR A 485 8.73 -8.56 12.71
N GLU A 486 8.17 -7.34 12.73
CA GLU A 486 8.89 -6.10 12.42
C GLU A 486 9.66 -5.54 13.61
N ALA A 487 9.16 -5.69 14.83
CA ALA A 487 9.79 -5.20 16.03
C ALA A 487 11.23 -5.73 16.21
N ALA A 488 11.49 -6.97 15.79
CA ALA A 488 12.82 -7.55 15.80
C ALA A 488 13.80 -6.86 14.83
N ILE A 489 13.30 -6.25 13.76
CA ILE A 489 14.11 -5.64 12.71
C ILE A 489 14.53 -4.22 13.07
N PHE A 490 13.61 -3.45 13.65
CA PHE A 490 13.88 -2.05 14.03
C PHE A 490 14.50 -1.90 15.40
N ASN A 491 14.57 -2.97 16.21
CA ASN A 491 15.10 -2.95 17.59
C ASN A 491 14.51 -1.82 18.45
N GLN A 492 13.20 -1.56 18.28
CA GLN A 492 12.51 -0.50 19.00
C GLN A 492 12.54 -0.74 20.52
N ALA A 493 12.61 0.34 21.29
CA ALA A 493 12.44 0.29 22.72
C ALA A 493 11.07 -0.32 23.10
N TYR A 494 10.99 -0.99 24.24
CA TYR A 494 9.76 -1.61 24.77
C TYR A 494 9.08 -2.62 23.85
N ARG A 495 9.84 -3.19 22.91
CA ARG A 495 9.35 -4.16 21.94
C ARG A 495 8.57 -5.30 22.60
N ASP A 496 9.14 -5.89 23.64
CA ASP A 496 8.55 -7.07 24.29
C ASP A 496 7.24 -6.71 25.00
N GLU A 497 7.14 -5.51 25.59
CA GLU A 497 5.90 -4.99 26.18
C GLU A 497 4.81 -4.79 25.11
N THR A 498 5.19 -4.24 23.96
CA THR A 498 4.26 -4.02 22.84
C THR A 498 3.75 -5.35 22.26
N ILE A 499 4.63 -6.33 22.10
CA ILE A 499 4.27 -7.68 21.63
C ILE A 499 3.32 -8.33 22.65
N GLU A 500 3.63 -8.24 23.94
CA GLU A 500 2.82 -8.81 25.01
C GLU A 500 1.42 -8.17 25.07
N PHE A 501 1.33 -6.83 24.94
CA PHE A 501 0.05 -6.12 24.88
C PHE A 501 -0.84 -6.67 23.75
N TRP A 502 -0.29 -6.83 22.53
CA TRP A 502 -1.06 -7.32 21.39
C TRP A 502 -1.37 -8.81 21.49
N ARG A 503 -0.51 -9.61 22.12
CA ARG A 503 -0.78 -11.02 22.43
C ARG A 503 -1.99 -11.14 23.36
N GLN A 504 -1.97 -10.43 24.51
CA GLN A 504 -3.06 -10.44 25.49
C GLN A 504 -4.38 -9.93 24.89
N LYS A 505 -4.32 -8.85 24.10
CA LYS A 505 -5.49 -8.31 23.40
C LYS A 505 -6.09 -9.35 22.46
N THR A 506 -5.24 -10.05 21.69
CA THR A 506 -5.67 -11.10 20.76
C THR A 506 -6.33 -12.27 21.51
N GLU A 507 -5.71 -12.76 22.57
CA GLU A 507 -6.21 -13.85 23.40
C GLU A 507 -7.55 -13.50 24.06
N ARG A 508 -7.70 -12.26 24.53
CA ARG A 508 -8.96 -11.78 25.13
C ARG A 508 -10.10 -11.80 24.11
N ILE A 509 -9.87 -11.30 22.88
CA ILE A 509 -10.89 -11.32 21.82
C ILE A 509 -11.20 -12.76 21.42
N GLU A 510 -10.19 -13.61 21.26
CA GLU A 510 -10.37 -15.01 20.91
C GLU A 510 -11.11 -15.80 21.98
N GLY A 511 -10.83 -15.55 23.27
CA GLY A 511 -11.55 -16.16 24.40
C GLY A 511 -13.00 -15.70 24.52
N GLY A 512 -13.38 -14.57 23.93
CA GLY A 512 -14.78 -14.10 23.85
C GLY A 512 -15.60 -14.77 22.75
N ILE A 513 -14.94 -15.46 21.80
CA ILE A 513 -15.62 -16.13 20.68
C ILE A 513 -16.15 -17.50 21.15
N GLY A 514 -17.43 -17.54 21.50
CA GLY A 514 -18.14 -18.74 21.94
C GLY A 514 -18.90 -19.46 20.81
N PRO A 515 -19.56 -20.58 21.11
CA PRO A 515 -20.29 -21.38 20.11
C PRO A 515 -21.38 -20.63 19.33
N GLY A 516 -22.04 -19.63 19.96
CA GLY A 516 -23.10 -18.83 19.33
C GLY A 516 -22.58 -17.69 18.44
N THR A 517 -21.36 -17.22 18.68
CA THR A 517 -20.81 -16.02 18.02
C THR A 517 -20.75 -16.14 16.49
N PHE A 518 -20.53 -17.36 15.95
CA PHE A 518 -20.52 -17.59 14.51
C PHE A 518 -21.91 -17.40 13.89
N ALA A 519 -22.95 -17.91 14.55
CA ALA A 519 -24.34 -17.75 14.09
C ALA A 519 -24.77 -16.28 14.14
N ASP A 520 -24.44 -15.58 15.24
CA ASP A 520 -24.75 -14.16 15.40
C ASP A 520 -24.05 -13.30 14.35
N ALA A 521 -22.76 -13.54 14.10
CA ALA A 521 -22.00 -12.85 13.06
C ALA A 521 -22.56 -13.13 11.65
N THR A 522 -22.95 -14.39 11.40
CA THR A 522 -23.56 -14.80 10.13
C THR A 522 -24.91 -14.09 9.92
N GLU A 523 -25.73 -14.01 10.95
CA GLU A 523 -27.03 -13.35 10.89
C GLU A 523 -26.86 -11.83 10.67
N GLN A 524 -25.92 -11.19 11.36
CA GLN A 524 -25.61 -9.78 11.17
C GLN A 524 -25.21 -9.48 9.71
N TYR A 525 -24.32 -10.29 9.12
CA TYR A 525 -23.95 -10.12 7.69
C TYR A 525 -25.15 -10.28 6.76
N LYS A 526 -26.04 -11.24 6.99
CA LYS A 526 -27.23 -11.43 6.17
C LYS A 526 -28.15 -10.22 6.21
N GLN A 527 -28.45 -9.72 7.41
CA GLN A 527 -29.32 -8.56 7.61
C GLN A 527 -28.77 -7.31 6.91
N GLU A 528 -27.48 -7.03 7.07
CA GLU A 528 -26.88 -5.84 6.45
C GLU A 528 -26.71 -5.99 4.92
N ILE A 529 -26.52 -7.20 4.41
CA ILE A 529 -26.54 -7.49 2.96
C ILE A 529 -27.94 -7.33 2.36
N GLU A 530 -28.99 -7.65 3.07
CA GLU A 530 -30.37 -7.41 2.63
C GLU A 530 -30.66 -5.91 2.52
N LEU A 531 -30.20 -5.11 3.49
CA LEU A 531 -30.34 -3.67 3.47
C LEU A 531 -29.48 -2.99 2.40
N ASN A 532 -28.28 -3.52 2.13
CA ASN A 532 -27.34 -2.98 1.16
C ASN A 532 -26.70 -4.07 0.29
N SER A 533 -27.51 -4.61 -0.62
CA SER A 533 -27.12 -5.74 -1.48
C SER A 533 -25.98 -5.40 -2.47
N ALA A 534 -25.73 -4.13 -2.72
CA ALA A 534 -24.66 -3.63 -3.61
C ALA A 534 -23.34 -3.40 -2.88
N ASP A 535 -23.28 -3.55 -1.56
CA ASP A 535 -22.04 -3.39 -0.81
C ASP A 535 -21.13 -4.63 -0.99
N ARG A 536 -20.08 -4.45 -1.78
CA ARG A 536 -19.11 -5.51 -2.04
C ARG A 536 -18.31 -5.93 -0.81
N TYR A 537 -18.07 -5.00 0.14
CA TYR A 537 -17.29 -5.29 1.35
C TYR A 537 -18.04 -6.21 2.32
N LEU A 538 -19.35 -6.00 2.50
CA LEU A 538 -20.19 -6.90 3.29
C LEU A 538 -20.11 -8.33 2.73
N ARG A 539 -20.29 -8.49 1.41
CA ARG A 539 -20.23 -9.81 0.77
C ARG A 539 -18.84 -10.44 0.83
N TRP A 540 -17.78 -9.63 0.63
CA TRP A 540 -16.40 -10.08 0.70
C TRP A 540 -16.05 -10.59 2.11
N ASN A 541 -16.41 -9.85 3.15
CA ASN A 541 -16.10 -10.22 4.52
C ASN A 541 -17.00 -11.36 5.01
N TYR A 542 -18.26 -11.40 4.55
CA TYR A 542 -19.13 -12.55 4.80
C TYR A 542 -18.58 -13.84 4.20
N ALA A 543 -18.06 -13.80 2.97
CA ALA A 543 -17.38 -14.93 2.37
C ALA A 543 -16.15 -15.38 3.19
N LYS A 544 -15.37 -14.43 3.73
CA LYS A 544 -14.24 -14.74 4.64
C LYS A 544 -14.69 -15.39 5.94
N LEU A 545 -15.82 -14.95 6.51
CA LEU A 545 -16.40 -15.55 7.72
C LEU A 545 -16.84 -16.99 7.44
N LEU A 546 -17.64 -17.20 6.39
CA LEU A 546 -18.14 -18.53 5.98
C LEU A 546 -17.01 -19.49 5.63
N GLY A 547 -15.95 -18.99 5.01
CA GLY A 547 -14.76 -19.77 4.62
C GLY A 547 -13.95 -20.36 5.79
N ARG A 548 -14.35 -20.11 7.03
CA ARG A 548 -13.81 -20.78 8.22
C ARG A 548 -14.33 -22.22 8.36
N ASP A 549 -15.45 -22.53 7.72
CA ASP A 549 -16.02 -23.88 7.62
C ASP A 549 -16.12 -24.30 6.15
N THR A 550 -15.37 -25.30 5.77
CA THR A 550 -15.32 -25.81 4.39
C THR A 550 -16.65 -26.41 3.93
N ASN A 551 -17.52 -26.86 4.85
CA ASN A 551 -18.86 -27.32 4.51
C ASN A 551 -19.74 -26.19 3.94
N LEU A 552 -19.39 -24.94 4.21
CA LEU A 552 -20.09 -23.76 3.70
C LEU A 552 -19.51 -23.26 2.36
N ALA A 553 -18.62 -24.00 1.71
CA ALA A 553 -18.01 -23.63 0.43
C ALA A 553 -19.02 -23.20 -0.65
N PRO A 554 -20.20 -23.82 -0.82
CA PRO A 554 -21.19 -23.34 -1.78
C PRO A 554 -21.69 -21.90 -1.49
N LEU A 555 -21.88 -21.55 -0.22
CA LEU A 555 -22.27 -20.20 0.19
C LEU A 555 -21.14 -19.20 0.00
N VAL A 556 -19.88 -19.60 0.26
CA VAL A 556 -18.68 -18.78 -0.02
C VAL A 556 -18.61 -18.44 -1.49
N VAL A 557 -18.78 -19.43 -2.36
CA VAL A 557 -18.79 -19.27 -3.84
C VAL A 557 -19.88 -18.29 -4.24
N GLU A 558 -21.08 -18.40 -3.66
CA GLU A 558 -22.18 -17.48 -3.94
C GLU A 558 -21.79 -16.02 -3.61
N GLN A 559 -21.25 -15.76 -2.41
CA GLN A 559 -20.88 -14.41 -2.02
C GLN A 559 -19.78 -13.84 -2.93
N TYR A 560 -18.70 -14.59 -3.22
CA TYR A 560 -17.67 -14.12 -4.16
C TYR A 560 -18.19 -13.93 -5.58
N ARG A 561 -19.15 -14.74 -6.04
CA ARG A 561 -19.80 -14.51 -7.35
C ARG A 561 -20.54 -13.18 -7.38
N ARG A 562 -21.26 -12.82 -6.30
CA ARG A 562 -21.91 -11.52 -6.18
C ARG A 562 -20.90 -10.38 -6.14
N VAL A 563 -19.73 -10.53 -5.49
CA VAL A 563 -18.67 -9.54 -5.55
C VAL A 563 -18.15 -9.37 -6.98
N VAL A 564 -17.94 -10.47 -7.71
CA VAL A 564 -17.51 -10.43 -9.13
C VAL A 564 -18.57 -9.79 -10.03
N GLU A 565 -19.86 -9.98 -9.79
CA GLU A 565 -20.93 -9.30 -10.52
C GLU A 565 -20.93 -7.78 -10.29
N LEU A 566 -20.53 -7.32 -9.09
CA LEU A 566 -20.41 -5.91 -8.77
C LEU A 566 -19.10 -5.31 -9.32
N MET A 567 -18.03 -6.10 -9.33
CA MET A 567 -16.65 -5.68 -9.69
C MET A 567 -15.98 -6.69 -10.65
N PRO A 568 -16.49 -6.87 -11.88
CA PRO A 568 -16.04 -7.94 -12.79
C PRO A 568 -14.60 -7.75 -13.32
N TYR A 569 -13.98 -6.61 -13.06
CA TYR A 569 -12.60 -6.25 -13.40
C TYR A 569 -11.63 -6.37 -12.22
N ASP A 570 -12.13 -6.70 -11.01
CA ASP A 570 -11.27 -6.93 -9.86
C ASP A 570 -10.67 -8.34 -9.89
N TYR A 571 -9.40 -8.41 -10.25
CA TYR A 571 -8.68 -9.69 -10.34
C TYR A 571 -8.60 -10.43 -8.99
N ARG A 572 -8.68 -9.71 -7.86
CA ARG A 572 -8.65 -10.31 -6.52
C ARG A 572 -9.93 -11.09 -6.25
N SER A 573 -11.07 -10.51 -6.58
CA SER A 573 -12.37 -11.16 -6.46
C SER A 573 -12.50 -12.36 -7.39
N LEU A 574 -12.03 -12.24 -8.63
CA LEU A 574 -11.98 -13.36 -9.58
C LEU A 574 -11.09 -14.49 -9.08
N GLY A 575 -9.90 -14.17 -8.53
CA GLY A 575 -8.98 -15.15 -7.97
C GLY A 575 -9.56 -15.85 -6.73
N ALA A 576 -10.22 -15.12 -5.84
CA ALA A 576 -10.88 -15.69 -4.67
C ALA A 576 -12.04 -16.63 -5.06
N LEU A 577 -12.88 -16.21 -6.02
CA LEU A 577 -13.95 -17.04 -6.55
C LEU A 577 -13.39 -18.34 -7.16
N ALA A 578 -12.37 -18.23 -8.02
CA ALA A 578 -11.72 -19.39 -8.64
C ALA A 578 -11.18 -20.37 -7.60
N THR A 579 -10.60 -19.87 -6.51
CA THR A 579 -10.06 -20.72 -5.43
C THR A 579 -11.18 -21.53 -4.76
N TRP A 580 -12.31 -20.91 -4.45
CA TRP A 580 -13.42 -21.58 -3.79
C TRP A 580 -14.25 -22.48 -4.73
N GLU A 581 -14.28 -22.17 -6.02
CA GLU A 581 -14.89 -23.06 -7.02
C GLU A 581 -14.15 -24.40 -7.16
N ILE A 582 -12.86 -24.47 -6.79
CA ILE A 582 -12.10 -25.73 -6.71
C ILE A 582 -12.70 -26.64 -5.63
N GLU A 583 -13.04 -26.08 -4.47
CA GLU A 583 -13.60 -26.83 -3.34
C GLU A 583 -15.02 -27.36 -3.63
N THR A 584 -15.75 -26.69 -4.52
CA THR A 584 -17.08 -27.14 -4.97
C THR A 584 -17.05 -27.99 -6.24
N GLY A 585 -15.86 -28.35 -6.75
CA GLY A 585 -15.69 -29.21 -7.92
C GLY A 585 -15.93 -28.53 -9.28
N ASN A 586 -16.14 -27.21 -9.33
CA ASN A 586 -16.45 -26.45 -10.55
C ASN A 586 -15.17 -26.08 -11.32
N ILE A 587 -14.40 -27.06 -11.75
CA ILE A 587 -13.03 -26.89 -12.28
C ILE A 587 -12.97 -25.99 -13.53
N ASP A 588 -13.89 -26.13 -14.48
CA ASP A 588 -13.87 -25.32 -15.72
C ASP A 588 -14.24 -23.85 -15.45
N SER A 589 -15.23 -23.59 -14.60
CA SER A 589 -15.60 -22.24 -14.14
C SER A 589 -14.44 -21.59 -13.41
N ALA A 590 -13.83 -22.31 -12.47
CA ALA A 590 -12.66 -21.84 -11.72
C ALA A 590 -11.50 -21.46 -12.65
N LEU A 591 -11.20 -22.28 -13.65
CA LEU A 591 -10.15 -21.98 -14.64
C LEU A 591 -10.45 -20.71 -15.43
N ASN A 592 -11.69 -20.53 -15.89
CA ASN A 592 -12.09 -19.33 -16.59
C ASN A 592 -11.92 -18.07 -15.71
N HIS A 593 -12.33 -18.12 -14.44
CA HIS A 593 -12.17 -17.00 -13.53
C HIS A 593 -10.69 -16.73 -13.21
N ALA A 594 -9.87 -17.76 -13.01
CA ALA A 594 -8.43 -17.60 -12.78
C ALA A 594 -7.72 -16.97 -14.00
N LEU A 595 -8.04 -17.42 -15.21
CA LEU A 595 -7.48 -16.86 -16.45
C LEU A 595 -7.95 -15.41 -16.67
N LYS A 596 -9.22 -15.10 -16.40
CA LYS A 596 -9.74 -13.75 -16.45
C LYS A 596 -9.07 -12.83 -15.42
N ALA A 597 -8.78 -13.31 -14.21
CA ALA A 597 -8.00 -12.58 -13.24
C ALA A 597 -6.60 -12.21 -13.78
N LEU A 598 -5.96 -13.13 -14.52
CA LEU A 598 -4.65 -12.91 -15.14
C LEU A 598 -4.68 -11.94 -16.32
N GLU A 599 -5.80 -11.79 -17.03
CA GLU A 599 -5.99 -10.73 -18.04
C GLU A 599 -5.90 -9.34 -17.41
N PHE A 600 -6.51 -9.15 -16.23
CA PHE A 600 -6.45 -7.87 -15.49
C PHE A 600 -5.12 -7.66 -14.78
N ASN A 601 -4.57 -8.71 -14.17
CA ASN A 601 -3.27 -8.66 -13.50
C ASN A 601 -2.47 -9.96 -13.71
N SER A 602 -1.64 -9.98 -14.75
CA SER A 602 -0.76 -11.11 -15.06
C SER A 602 0.30 -11.40 -13.98
N THR A 603 0.55 -10.44 -13.09
CA THR A 603 1.51 -10.57 -11.96
C THR A 603 0.84 -11.00 -10.65
N SER A 604 -0.43 -11.37 -10.66
CA SER A 604 -1.09 -11.97 -9.49
C SER A 604 -0.53 -13.36 -9.20
N SER A 605 0.21 -13.50 -8.09
CA SER A 605 0.74 -14.80 -7.67
C SER A 605 -0.37 -15.80 -7.39
N ILE A 606 -1.45 -15.36 -6.73
CA ILE A 606 -2.60 -16.21 -6.40
C ILE A 606 -3.28 -16.71 -7.68
N ALA A 607 -3.58 -15.84 -8.63
CA ALA A 607 -4.26 -16.24 -9.86
C ALA A 607 -3.39 -17.19 -10.71
N ASN A 608 -2.07 -16.96 -10.79
CA ASN A 608 -1.13 -17.89 -11.43
C ASN A 608 -1.11 -19.25 -10.72
N TYR A 609 -1.05 -19.25 -9.40
CA TYR A 609 -1.05 -20.47 -8.61
C TYR A 609 -2.35 -21.26 -8.81
N THR A 610 -3.50 -20.60 -8.69
CA THR A 610 -4.83 -21.21 -8.88
C THR A 610 -4.99 -21.78 -10.29
N ALA A 611 -4.60 -21.03 -11.34
CA ALA A 611 -4.60 -21.54 -12.71
C ALA A 611 -3.70 -22.78 -12.85
N GLY A 612 -2.53 -22.79 -12.22
CA GLY A 612 -1.61 -23.92 -12.21
C GLY A 612 -2.21 -25.16 -11.56
N LEU A 613 -2.85 -25.04 -10.39
CA LEU A 613 -3.54 -26.15 -9.72
C LEU A 613 -4.69 -26.69 -10.57
N LEU A 614 -5.44 -25.82 -11.24
CA LEU A 614 -6.55 -26.22 -12.09
C LEU A 614 -6.09 -26.98 -13.34
N TYR A 615 -4.99 -26.56 -13.96
CA TYR A 615 -4.36 -27.33 -15.05
C TYR A 615 -3.78 -28.66 -14.56
N GLU A 616 -3.23 -28.72 -13.33
CA GLU A 616 -2.79 -29.98 -12.71
C GLU A 616 -3.96 -30.96 -12.55
N LYS A 617 -5.12 -30.49 -12.02
CA LYS A 617 -6.34 -31.31 -11.88
C LYS A 617 -6.88 -31.79 -13.23
N LYS A 618 -6.69 -31.03 -14.32
CA LYS A 618 -7.04 -31.43 -15.68
C LYS A 618 -6.00 -32.35 -16.34
N GLY A 619 -4.88 -32.68 -15.69
CA GLY A 619 -3.79 -33.49 -16.26
C GLY A 619 -2.89 -32.73 -17.23
N GLU A 620 -3.08 -31.42 -17.41
CA GLU A 620 -2.31 -30.56 -18.30
C GLU A 620 -1.01 -30.07 -17.62
N TYR A 621 -0.15 -31.01 -17.24
CA TYR A 621 1.02 -30.76 -16.38
C TYR A 621 2.01 -29.73 -16.93
N GLN A 622 2.15 -29.58 -18.25
CA GLN A 622 3.05 -28.58 -18.85
C GLN A 622 2.54 -27.16 -18.60
N LYS A 623 1.22 -26.94 -18.79
CA LYS A 623 0.59 -25.65 -18.46
C LYS A 623 0.64 -25.40 -16.97
N ALA A 624 0.32 -26.40 -16.15
CA ALA A 624 0.42 -26.34 -14.69
C ALA A 624 1.81 -25.87 -14.24
N GLN A 625 2.87 -26.51 -14.75
CA GLN A 625 4.26 -26.14 -14.46
C GLN A 625 4.55 -24.67 -14.84
N LYS A 626 4.10 -24.21 -16.02
CA LYS A 626 4.30 -22.82 -16.47
C LYS A 626 3.71 -21.83 -15.46
N TYR A 627 2.45 -22.01 -15.08
CA TYR A 627 1.74 -21.09 -14.20
C TYR A 627 2.27 -21.14 -12.75
N VAL A 628 2.51 -22.33 -12.17
CA VAL A 628 3.07 -22.46 -10.82
C VAL A 628 4.51 -21.93 -10.75
N THR A 629 5.32 -22.10 -11.81
CA THR A 629 6.65 -21.49 -11.89
C THR A 629 6.57 -19.96 -11.90
N THR A 630 5.57 -19.41 -12.59
CA THR A 630 5.33 -17.96 -12.57
C THR A 630 4.93 -17.51 -11.15
N ALA A 631 4.02 -18.20 -10.49
CA ALA A 631 3.63 -17.93 -9.11
C ALA A 631 4.83 -17.98 -8.14
N MET A 632 5.72 -18.96 -8.30
CA MET A 632 6.95 -19.09 -7.51
C MET A 632 7.89 -17.89 -7.68
N LYS A 633 8.04 -17.38 -8.91
CA LYS A 633 8.84 -16.18 -9.18
C LYS A 633 8.24 -14.92 -8.54
N LEU A 634 6.91 -14.85 -8.47
CA LEU A 634 6.16 -13.71 -7.90
C LEU A 634 6.10 -13.78 -6.37
N SER A 635 6.04 -14.97 -5.79
CA SER A 635 5.98 -15.22 -4.34
C SER A 635 7.01 -16.27 -3.89
N PRO A 636 8.31 -15.93 -3.91
CA PRO A 636 9.39 -16.91 -3.67
C PRO A 636 9.49 -17.41 -2.22
N THR A 637 8.77 -16.83 -1.28
CA THR A 637 8.72 -17.29 0.13
C THR A 637 7.48 -18.14 0.46
N SER A 638 6.68 -18.48 -0.54
CA SER A 638 5.44 -19.24 -0.35
C SER A 638 5.72 -20.75 -0.47
N VAL A 639 5.79 -21.41 0.67
CA VAL A 639 6.12 -22.84 0.78
C VAL A 639 5.20 -23.75 -0.02
N TYR A 640 3.89 -23.46 0.00
CA TYR A 640 2.91 -24.29 -0.72
C TYR A 640 3.11 -24.27 -2.24
N ILE A 641 3.65 -23.18 -2.81
CA ILE A 641 3.95 -23.11 -4.26
C ILE A 641 5.09 -24.07 -4.63
N TYR A 642 6.14 -24.17 -3.79
CA TYR A 642 7.23 -25.13 -4.02
C TYR A 642 6.72 -26.57 -3.95
N LYS A 643 5.88 -26.89 -2.98
CA LYS A 643 5.27 -28.22 -2.85
C LYS A 643 4.42 -28.58 -4.06
N SER A 644 3.58 -27.67 -4.53
CA SER A 644 2.75 -27.90 -5.71
C SER A 644 3.59 -28.06 -6.98
N LEU A 645 4.65 -27.25 -7.16
CA LEU A 645 5.53 -27.39 -8.31
C LEU A 645 6.29 -28.74 -8.27
N ALA A 646 6.73 -29.17 -7.09
CA ALA A 646 7.34 -30.47 -6.89
C ALA A 646 6.36 -31.60 -7.27
N SER A 647 5.11 -31.57 -6.79
CA SER A 647 4.05 -32.52 -7.14
C SER A 647 3.81 -32.60 -8.66
N ILE A 648 3.73 -31.47 -9.34
CA ILE A 648 3.55 -31.40 -10.80
C ILE A 648 4.75 -32.04 -11.52
N LEU A 649 5.99 -31.79 -11.06
CA LEU A 649 7.20 -32.36 -11.64
C LEU A 649 7.31 -33.86 -11.39
N GLU A 650 6.90 -34.34 -10.21
CA GLU A 650 6.80 -35.78 -9.92
C GLU A 650 5.84 -36.48 -10.89
N LYS A 651 4.64 -35.91 -11.11
CA LYS A 651 3.67 -36.46 -12.11
C LYS A 651 4.17 -36.42 -13.54
N GLN A 652 5.17 -35.60 -13.85
CA GLN A 652 5.88 -35.58 -15.13
C GLN A 652 7.09 -36.53 -15.17
N GLY A 653 7.44 -37.24 -14.08
CA GLY A 653 8.62 -38.07 -13.97
C GLY A 653 9.95 -37.31 -13.85
N LYS A 654 9.94 -36.03 -13.59
CA LYS A 654 11.12 -35.13 -13.56
C LYS A 654 11.76 -35.06 -12.16
N ILE A 655 12.16 -36.20 -11.63
CA ILE A 655 12.58 -36.37 -10.22
C ILE A 655 13.78 -35.46 -9.83
N ASP A 656 14.75 -35.28 -10.74
CA ASP A 656 15.90 -34.41 -10.45
C ASP A 656 15.50 -32.91 -10.32
N GLN A 657 14.49 -32.50 -11.08
CA GLN A 657 13.96 -31.14 -10.93
C GLN A 657 13.18 -30.98 -9.63
N VAL A 658 12.52 -32.02 -9.13
CA VAL A 658 11.83 -32.00 -7.81
C VAL A 658 12.83 -31.69 -6.70
N GLU A 659 14.00 -32.34 -6.71
CA GLU A 659 15.05 -32.06 -5.74
C GLU A 659 15.52 -30.61 -5.79
N GLN A 660 15.78 -30.07 -6.99
CA GLN A 660 16.16 -28.69 -7.18
C GLN A 660 15.11 -27.71 -6.62
N ILE A 661 13.82 -28.02 -6.81
CA ILE A 661 12.72 -27.17 -6.29
C ILE A 661 12.67 -27.18 -4.76
N TYR A 662 12.83 -28.34 -4.11
CA TYR A 662 12.87 -28.39 -2.64
C TYR A 662 14.09 -27.64 -2.08
N ARG A 663 15.30 -27.83 -2.66
CA ARG A 663 16.50 -27.09 -2.25
C ARG A 663 16.32 -25.58 -2.39
N ARG A 664 15.77 -25.15 -3.52
CA ARG A 664 15.45 -23.73 -3.74
C ARG A 664 14.40 -23.19 -2.75
N GLY A 665 13.42 -24.02 -2.39
CA GLY A 665 12.43 -23.69 -1.36
C GLY A 665 13.08 -23.50 0.02
N ILE A 666 14.03 -24.37 0.38
CA ILE A 666 14.81 -24.29 1.62
C ILE A 666 15.70 -23.03 1.63
N GLU A 667 16.35 -22.71 0.53
CA GLU A 667 17.12 -21.45 0.39
C GLU A 667 16.22 -20.22 0.63
N ALA A 668 14.99 -20.24 0.10
CA ALA A 668 14.05 -19.13 0.24
C ALA A 668 13.40 -19.06 1.63
N VAL A 669 13.18 -20.21 2.29
CA VAL A 669 12.51 -20.33 3.61
C VAL A 669 13.23 -21.37 4.47
N PRO A 670 14.43 -21.05 5.00
CA PRO A 670 15.28 -22.04 5.70
C PRO A 670 14.68 -22.61 7.01
N ALA A 671 13.66 -21.93 7.56
CA ALA A 671 12.99 -22.32 8.79
C ALA A 671 11.74 -23.19 8.57
N ASP A 672 11.41 -23.55 7.33
CA ASP A 672 10.24 -24.39 7.08
C ASP A 672 10.58 -25.89 7.20
N ALA A 673 10.14 -26.50 8.28
CA ALA A 673 10.38 -27.89 8.57
C ALA A 673 9.80 -28.85 7.50
N SER A 674 8.72 -28.45 6.80
CA SER A 674 8.06 -29.32 5.83
C SER A 674 8.83 -29.44 4.51
N LEU A 675 9.57 -28.43 4.11
CA LEU A 675 10.44 -28.49 2.93
C LEU A 675 11.62 -29.42 3.18
N HIS A 676 12.26 -29.33 4.35
CA HIS A 676 13.33 -30.22 4.77
C HIS A 676 12.84 -31.71 4.81
N LEU A 677 11.63 -31.93 5.36
CA LEU A 677 11.07 -33.28 5.41
C LEU A 677 10.77 -33.84 4.01
N ASN A 678 10.18 -33.04 3.11
CA ASN A 678 9.89 -33.47 1.75
C ASN A 678 11.16 -33.76 0.96
N LEU A 679 12.22 -32.95 1.13
CA LEU A 679 13.54 -33.25 0.56
C LEU A 679 14.09 -34.55 1.13
N ALA A 680 14.00 -34.78 2.45
CA ALA A 680 14.47 -36.02 3.07
C ALA A 680 13.76 -37.25 2.51
N LEU A 681 12.43 -37.20 2.33
CA LEU A 681 11.65 -38.28 1.73
C LEU A 681 12.05 -38.56 0.27
N LEU A 682 12.31 -37.52 -0.51
CA LEU A 682 12.77 -37.63 -1.88
C LEU A 682 14.17 -38.29 -1.94
N LEU A 683 15.12 -37.80 -1.12
CA LEU A 683 16.49 -38.36 -1.04
C LEU A 683 16.50 -39.81 -0.60
N GLN A 684 15.60 -40.18 0.33
CA GLN A 684 15.43 -41.58 0.74
C GLN A 684 14.97 -42.48 -0.42
N LYS A 685 13.99 -41.99 -1.23
CA LYS A 685 13.55 -42.71 -2.46
C LYS A 685 14.68 -42.86 -3.49
N LYS A 686 15.61 -41.88 -3.54
CA LYS A 686 16.81 -41.93 -4.42
C LYS A 686 17.94 -42.78 -3.85
N GLY A 687 17.81 -43.33 -2.65
CA GLY A 687 18.87 -44.14 -1.98
C GLY A 687 19.97 -43.30 -1.32
N GLN A 688 19.83 -41.98 -1.24
CA GLN A 688 20.77 -41.04 -0.63
C GLN A 688 20.50 -40.92 0.89
N LEU A 689 20.73 -42.05 1.62
CA LEU A 689 20.26 -42.20 2.99
C LEU A 689 20.91 -41.27 4.00
N GLU A 690 22.20 -40.94 3.84
CA GLU A 690 22.93 -40.07 4.76
C GLU A 690 22.38 -38.62 4.70
N GLU A 691 22.22 -38.11 3.48
CA GLU A 691 21.70 -36.77 3.26
C GLU A 691 20.20 -36.66 3.66
N ALA A 692 19.42 -37.71 3.38
CA ALA A 692 18.02 -37.81 3.82
C ALA A 692 17.91 -37.72 5.35
N GLU A 693 18.80 -38.42 6.09
CA GLU A 693 18.78 -38.38 7.54
C GLU A 693 19.20 -36.98 8.09
N LYS A 694 20.14 -36.30 7.45
CA LYS A 694 20.54 -34.94 7.78
C LYS A 694 19.35 -33.97 7.66
N GLU A 695 18.65 -34.03 6.54
CA GLU A 695 17.48 -33.16 6.30
C GLU A 695 16.31 -33.51 7.24
N ARG A 696 16.12 -34.78 7.59
CA ARG A 696 15.12 -35.22 8.58
C ARG A 696 15.43 -34.68 9.99
N ARG A 697 16.69 -34.72 10.43
CA ARG A 697 17.09 -34.12 11.71
C ARG A 697 16.87 -32.64 11.72
N ARG A 698 17.12 -31.95 10.60
CA ARG A 698 16.86 -30.52 10.45
C ARG A 698 15.38 -30.24 10.56
N ALA A 699 14.52 -30.98 9.85
CA ALA A 699 13.07 -30.86 9.97
C ALA A 699 12.58 -30.99 11.43
N LYS A 700 13.09 -32.04 12.13
CA LYS A 700 12.75 -32.29 13.54
C LYS A 700 13.23 -31.20 14.48
N SER A 701 14.40 -30.60 14.24
CA SER A 701 14.89 -29.46 15.03
C SER A 701 14.05 -28.19 14.87
N LEU A 702 13.45 -28.00 13.70
CA LEU A 702 12.57 -26.87 13.38
C LEU A 702 11.14 -27.08 13.89
N ASN A 703 10.65 -28.32 13.83
CA ASN A 703 9.34 -28.71 14.37
C ASN A 703 9.40 -30.16 14.90
N PRO A 704 9.51 -30.37 16.24
CA PRO A 704 9.59 -31.70 16.84
C PRO A 704 8.43 -32.63 16.50
N ASN A 705 7.25 -32.10 16.20
CA ASN A 705 6.03 -32.85 15.95
C ASN A 705 5.84 -33.21 14.45
N ILE A 706 6.64 -32.67 13.53
CA ILE A 706 6.44 -32.87 12.09
C ILE A 706 6.65 -34.33 11.65
N VAL A 707 7.46 -35.09 12.38
CA VAL A 707 7.83 -36.49 12.05
C VAL A 707 6.71 -37.48 12.40
N SER A 708 5.78 -37.09 13.27
CA SER A 708 4.64 -37.93 13.70
C SER A 708 3.40 -37.80 12.80
N SER A 709 3.38 -36.86 11.89
CA SER A 709 2.29 -36.72 10.93
C SER A 709 2.71 -37.33 9.59
N PRO A 710 2.14 -38.50 9.13
CA PRO A 710 2.28 -38.91 7.75
C PRO A 710 1.68 -37.78 6.91
N ILE A 711 2.48 -37.16 6.03
CA ILE A 711 1.95 -36.25 5.02
C ILE A 711 1.12 -37.11 4.08
N SER A 712 -0.17 -37.23 4.35
CA SER A 712 -1.11 -37.58 3.32
C SER A 712 -0.99 -36.46 2.27
N ALA A 713 -0.39 -36.78 1.12
CA ALA A 713 -0.80 -36.15 -0.11
C ALA A 713 -2.33 -36.11 -0.06
N PRO A 714 -3.01 -35.02 -0.51
CA PRO A 714 -4.45 -35.07 -0.64
C PRO A 714 -4.79 -36.29 -1.48
N GLY A 715 -5.18 -37.37 -0.78
CA GLY A 715 -5.63 -38.60 -1.41
C GLY A 715 -6.88 -38.27 -2.21
N PRO A 716 -7.16 -38.99 -3.29
CA PRO A 716 -8.42 -38.86 -3.96
C PRO A 716 -9.50 -39.22 -2.92
N THR A 717 -10.22 -38.24 -2.49
CA THR A 717 -11.46 -38.45 -1.74
C THR A 717 -12.39 -39.29 -2.63
N LYS A 718 -12.74 -40.49 -2.14
CA LYS A 718 -13.80 -41.30 -2.68
C LYS A 718 -15.12 -40.54 -2.70
#